data_878b0b26214b83bd9271be013d87c63c
#
_entry.id   878b0b26214b83bd9271be013d87c63c
#
_cell.length_a   1.000
_cell.length_b   1.000
_cell.length_c   1.000
_cell.angle_alpha   90.00
_cell.angle_beta   90.00
_cell.angle_gamma   90.00
#
_symmetry.space_group_name_H-M   'P 1'
#
loop_
_entity.id
_entity.type
_entity.pdbx_description
1 polymer ?
#
loop_
_entity_poly.entity_id
_entity_poly.type
_entity_poly.pdbx_seq_one_letter_code
_entity_poly.pdbx_strand_id
1 'polypeptide(L)'
;MNQYIQGRFYFLFLSIVSGLINLISQGESDSQAEAIKMGEISVSANRIAKETFRTPNSISVIEKSQMERITATITPQILAETVGILAQQTTVGQGSPILRGLTGYQTLLQIDNVRLNNSTFRSGPNQYLSTIAPHGLDRIEVLRGPNSMLYGSGAIGGVISVYSHRLNYRNDKKFSLVPLANLRFTSAQSGRVGMLGLHGGTNDLAFFVTSSVRRFGNQKLGSGYNLHYNNRKFEIVGDKPDPLPKNSWIKKDEEPLGWSGIDATAKLGYKINKDQQISFCYQTWRQPELNRYDKISTKEYELYQFSPQNRNLLYATYESKKPIKFIDEATVTLSYQQQLEGRKQIKATNLNEQKEQFDEVGTFGLSGQAVSTSLPQQRIIFGGDFYLDRLSSRTVKTNLATRIEQVDSDWGRFPNNSSASDLNLFAQSEVEVWSDLQLVLGGRLTHYDLQADLSSRDTSFGLYQKSGQALTGNTGVVFSITENLNWVANFGTAFRSPNLNDTTVVEVTNEGIDAPSLDIDPESSWTLEAGLKANFSRFIGAATLYHSEIRDLISRVPVKEAYDGKDLPKLYKDIQLENPDTEIFIQDNIDQTQIRGIELSGTVVLNSRLTMYGHGTITRGRILKNNGEPPNPEEFWAERIRREAPPMGMIALQWKAPKKPYWCKFYVRGAMEQRRLSRGDIRDPRIQGKTRDPKLVEFDENGLALDAGTPGWYTLNLRGGVKLGQLVRLNMNIENLLNRRYRQHGSGISSPGFNLTTSLSTSF
;
A
#
# COMPACT_ATOMS: atom_id res chain seq x y z
N MET A 1 -3.58 -35.64 2.35
CA MET A 1 -2.88 -35.05 1.18
C MET A 1 -2.31 -33.65 1.45
N ASN A 2 -2.96 -32.82 2.28
CA ASN A 2 -2.46 -31.48 2.64
C ASN A 2 -1.24 -31.48 3.57
N GLN A 3 -1.15 -32.38 4.55
CA GLN A 3 0.05 -32.53 5.37
C GLN A 3 1.28 -32.98 4.55
N TYR A 4 1.05 -33.73 3.46
CA TYR A 4 2.11 -34.21 2.56
C TYR A 4 2.68 -33.06 1.69
N ILE A 5 1.84 -32.09 1.32
CA ILE A 5 2.27 -30.91 0.54
C ILE A 5 2.94 -29.87 1.43
N GLN A 6 2.43 -29.64 2.64
CA GLN A 6 3.07 -28.76 3.64
C GLN A 6 4.45 -29.32 4.06
N GLY A 7 4.54 -30.63 4.35
CA GLY A 7 5.81 -31.28 4.67
C GLY A 7 6.82 -31.21 3.53
N ARG A 8 6.39 -31.38 2.27
CA ARG A 8 7.28 -31.28 1.10
C ARG A 8 7.76 -29.86 0.82
N PHE A 9 6.93 -28.85 1.10
CA PHE A 9 7.34 -27.44 0.95
C PHE A 9 8.37 -27.05 2.03
N TYR A 10 8.19 -27.48 3.28
CA TYR A 10 9.18 -27.32 4.35
C TYR A 10 10.47 -28.09 4.04
N PHE A 11 10.37 -29.31 3.52
CA PHE A 11 11.53 -30.13 3.17
C PHE A 11 12.28 -29.57 1.96
N LEU A 12 11.57 -29.10 0.93
CA LEU A 12 12.16 -28.43 -0.24
C LEU A 12 12.83 -27.12 0.16
N PHE A 13 12.21 -26.37 1.05
CA PHE A 13 12.75 -25.11 1.57
C PHE A 13 14.00 -25.33 2.43
N LEU A 14 13.98 -26.30 3.36
CA LEU A 14 15.15 -26.70 4.16
C LEU A 14 16.27 -27.27 3.28
N SER A 15 15.94 -28.03 2.25
CA SER A 15 16.92 -28.58 1.31
C SER A 15 17.55 -27.49 0.44
N ILE A 16 16.78 -26.47 0.04
CA ILE A 16 17.30 -25.29 -0.69
C ILE A 16 18.21 -24.47 0.24
N VAL A 17 17.83 -24.26 1.50
CA VAL A 17 18.65 -23.55 2.48
C VAL A 17 19.93 -24.31 2.80
N SER A 18 19.87 -25.64 3.00
CA SER A 18 21.06 -26.49 3.21
C SER A 18 21.96 -26.57 1.98
N GLY A 19 21.38 -26.62 0.78
CA GLY A 19 22.11 -26.55 -0.49
C GLY A 19 22.79 -25.21 -0.71
N LEU A 20 22.16 -24.11 -0.30
CA LEU A 20 22.71 -22.76 -0.33
C LEU A 20 23.89 -22.60 0.66
N ILE A 21 23.78 -23.15 1.86
CA ILE A 21 24.88 -23.14 2.86
C ILE A 21 26.09 -23.91 2.33
N ASN A 22 25.87 -25.06 1.68
CA ASN A 22 26.98 -25.84 1.08
C ASN A 22 27.60 -25.15 -0.15
N LEU A 23 26.81 -24.42 -0.96
CA LEU A 23 27.32 -23.61 -2.09
C LEU A 23 28.14 -22.40 -1.63
N ILE A 24 27.79 -21.81 -0.48
CA ILE A 24 28.53 -20.70 0.13
C ILE A 24 29.90 -21.19 0.65
N SER A 25 29.97 -22.39 1.19
CA SER A 25 31.21 -22.97 1.77
C SER A 25 32.21 -23.48 0.73
N GLN A 26 31.83 -23.71 -0.53
CA GLN A 26 32.71 -24.23 -1.58
C GLN A 26 33.27 -23.16 -2.55
N GLY A 27 33.00 -21.86 -2.34
CA GLY A 27 33.20 -20.78 -3.32
C GLY A 27 34.41 -19.88 -3.17
N GLU A 28 35.56 -20.33 -2.69
CA GLU A 28 36.76 -19.46 -2.51
C GLU A 28 37.71 -19.35 -3.68
N SER A 29 37.43 -19.85 -4.86
CA SER A 29 38.32 -19.69 -6.00
C SER A 29 37.61 -19.45 -7.32
N ASP A 30 37.27 -18.20 -7.60
CA ASP A 30 37.33 -17.63 -8.95
C ASP A 30 37.25 -16.09 -8.91
N SER A 31 38.38 -15.45 -9.01
CA SER A 31 38.50 -13.99 -9.08
C SER A 31 38.05 -13.49 -10.44
N GLN A 32 37.03 -12.69 -10.46
CA GLN A 32 36.50 -11.71 -11.43
C GLN A 32 35.00 -11.85 -11.70
N ALA A 33 34.19 -12.06 -10.68
CA ALA A 33 32.82 -11.57 -10.75
C ALA A 33 32.87 -10.10 -10.36
N GLU A 34 32.48 -9.16 -11.26
CA GLU A 34 32.17 -7.79 -10.84
C GLU A 34 31.26 -7.90 -9.62
N ALA A 35 31.80 -7.56 -8.45
CA ALA A 35 31.05 -7.55 -7.20
C ALA A 35 29.80 -6.73 -7.49
N ILE A 36 28.62 -7.36 -7.42
CA ILE A 36 27.38 -6.62 -7.41
C ILE A 36 27.42 -5.83 -6.10
N LYS A 37 27.93 -4.59 -6.15
CA LYS A 37 27.80 -3.62 -5.08
C LYS A 37 26.32 -3.27 -4.97
N MET A 38 25.57 -4.11 -4.30
CA MET A 38 24.20 -3.80 -3.90
C MET A 38 24.20 -3.27 -2.45
N GLY A 39 24.87 -2.15 -2.24
CA GLY A 39 24.50 -1.29 -1.15
C GLY A 39 23.18 -0.60 -1.53
N GLU A 40 22.03 -1.27 -1.36
CA GLU A 40 20.75 -0.59 -1.47
C GLU A 40 20.71 0.54 -0.44
N ILE A 41 20.61 1.77 -0.92
CA ILE A 41 20.51 2.96 -0.08
C ILE A 41 19.04 3.30 0.10
N SER A 42 18.58 3.33 1.35
CA SER A 42 17.24 3.80 1.73
C SER A 42 17.35 5.16 2.41
N VAL A 43 16.40 6.02 2.13
CA VAL A 43 16.18 7.28 2.86
C VAL A 43 15.11 7.11 3.92
N SER A 44 14.10 6.25 3.68
CA SER A 44 12.96 6.07 4.59
C SER A 44 13.33 5.51 5.94
N ALA A 45 14.39 4.70 6.03
CA ALA A 45 14.77 4.09 7.30
C ALA A 45 15.06 5.09 8.41
N ASN A 46 15.74 6.19 8.06
CA ASN A 46 16.27 7.15 9.01
C ASN A 46 16.03 8.61 8.55
N ARG A 47 15.16 8.83 7.56
CA ARG A 47 14.98 10.12 6.85
C ARG A 47 16.25 10.67 6.19
N ILE A 48 17.31 9.88 6.12
CA ILE A 48 18.59 10.18 5.46
C ILE A 48 19.07 8.94 4.70
N ALA A 49 19.92 9.17 3.70
CA ALA A 49 20.48 8.09 2.90
C ALA A 49 21.40 7.18 3.74
N LYS A 50 21.05 5.88 3.81
CA LYS A 50 21.82 4.86 4.53
C LYS A 50 21.70 3.51 3.84
N GLU A 51 22.74 2.69 3.91
CA GLU A 51 22.71 1.32 3.42
C GLU A 51 21.71 0.47 4.22
N THR A 52 20.85 -0.26 3.52
CA THR A 52 19.83 -1.11 4.17
C THR A 52 20.44 -2.22 5.01
N PHE A 53 21.63 -2.69 4.67
CA PHE A 53 22.41 -3.66 5.43
C PHE A 53 22.75 -3.18 6.85
N ARG A 54 23.00 -1.87 7.03
CA ARG A 54 23.36 -1.23 8.30
C ARG A 54 22.18 -0.56 9.02
N THR A 55 20.95 -0.98 8.74
CA THR A 55 19.75 -0.47 9.42
C THR A 55 19.06 -1.58 10.20
N PRO A 56 18.49 -1.32 11.40
CA PRO A 56 17.77 -2.36 12.14
C PRO A 56 16.43 -2.74 11.50
N ASN A 57 15.82 -1.83 10.73
CA ASN A 57 14.48 -1.97 10.17
C ASN A 57 14.41 -2.94 8.98
N SER A 58 13.24 -3.53 8.79
CA SER A 58 12.86 -4.32 7.60
C SER A 58 12.50 -3.38 6.44
N ILE A 59 13.37 -3.28 5.42
CA ILE A 59 13.22 -2.37 4.28
C ILE A 59 13.29 -3.13 2.97
N SER A 60 12.51 -2.67 2.00
CA SER A 60 12.68 -3.03 0.58
C SER A 60 12.80 -1.76 -0.25
N VAL A 61 13.76 -1.73 -1.15
CA VAL A 61 13.95 -0.64 -2.12
C VAL A 61 13.67 -1.19 -3.51
N ILE A 62 12.82 -0.51 -4.27
CA ILE A 62 12.50 -0.85 -5.65
C ILE A 62 13.02 0.27 -6.53
N GLU A 63 14.10 0.02 -7.20
CA GLU A 63 14.80 0.99 -8.04
C GLU A 63 14.09 1.22 -9.38
N LYS A 64 14.31 2.37 -10.00
CA LYS A 64 13.78 2.75 -11.32
C LYS A 64 13.91 1.63 -12.35
N SER A 65 15.08 1.01 -12.44
CA SER A 65 15.36 -0.07 -13.39
C SER A 65 14.47 -1.30 -13.17
N GLN A 66 14.10 -1.59 -11.93
CA GLN A 66 13.18 -2.68 -11.58
C GLN A 66 11.73 -2.30 -11.94
N MET A 67 11.30 -1.07 -11.60
CA MET A 67 9.97 -0.56 -11.94
C MET A 67 9.72 -0.54 -13.45
N GLU A 68 10.69 -0.10 -14.23
CA GLU A 68 10.61 -0.11 -15.70
C GLU A 68 10.46 -1.52 -16.28
N ARG A 69 11.04 -2.54 -15.62
CA ARG A 69 10.90 -3.96 -16.02
C ARG A 69 9.57 -4.56 -15.59
N ILE A 70 8.97 -4.11 -14.48
CA ILE A 70 7.66 -4.60 -14.00
C ILE A 70 6.54 -4.16 -14.92
N THR A 71 6.64 -3.01 -15.58
CA THR A 71 5.64 -2.43 -16.49
C THR A 71 4.22 -2.38 -15.91
N ALA A 72 4.10 -2.04 -14.63
CA ALA A 72 2.85 -1.95 -13.91
C ALA A 72 1.90 -0.87 -14.50
N THR A 73 0.60 -1.11 -14.46
CA THR A 73 -0.42 -0.14 -14.93
C THR A 73 -0.74 0.91 -13.88
N ILE A 74 -0.65 0.53 -12.60
CA ILE A 74 -0.82 1.39 -11.41
C ILE A 74 0.31 1.12 -10.41
N THR A 75 0.66 2.11 -9.61
CA THR A 75 1.79 2.03 -8.66
C THR A 75 1.66 0.89 -7.64
N PRO A 76 0.49 0.55 -7.07
CA PRO A 76 0.36 -0.61 -6.18
C PRO A 76 0.79 -1.95 -6.80
N GLN A 77 0.69 -2.13 -8.12
CA GLN A 77 1.13 -3.36 -8.78
C GLN A 77 2.65 -3.55 -8.77
N ILE A 78 3.42 -2.46 -8.69
CA ILE A 78 4.89 -2.53 -8.52
C ILE A 78 5.23 -3.26 -7.24
N LEU A 79 4.47 -3.00 -6.17
CA LEU A 79 4.68 -3.57 -4.85
C LEU A 79 4.32 -5.06 -4.75
N ALA A 80 3.56 -5.57 -5.71
CA ALA A 80 3.10 -6.97 -5.69
C ALA A 80 4.23 -8.01 -5.78
N GLU A 81 5.44 -7.61 -6.13
CA GLU A 81 6.64 -8.47 -6.15
C GLU A 81 7.58 -8.18 -4.95
N THR A 82 7.08 -7.46 -3.94
CA THR A 82 7.85 -7.08 -2.75
C THR A 82 7.47 -7.98 -1.58
N VAL A 83 8.46 -8.41 -0.80
CA VAL A 83 8.25 -9.23 0.39
C VAL A 83 7.30 -8.53 1.38
N GLY A 84 6.38 -9.29 1.99
CA GLY A 84 5.47 -8.77 3.02
C GLY A 84 4.27 -7.98 2.49
N ILE A 85 4.09 -7.85 1.16
CA ILE A 85 3.01 -7.05 0.57
C ILE A 85 2.03 -7.89 -0.24
N LEU A 86 0.76 -7.82 0.12
CA LEU A 86 -0.36 -8.26 -0.70
C LEU A 86 -0.96 -7.06 -1.43
N ALA A 87 -0.91 -7.05 -2.76
CA ALA A 87 -1.52 -5.98 -3.56
C ALA A 87 -2.95 -6.35 -3.94
N GLN A 88 -3.93 -5.83 -3.20
CA GLN A 88 -5.36 -6.05 -3.43
C GLN A 88 -5.90 -5.08 -4.49
N GLN A 89 -6.90 -5.52 -5.28
CA GLN A 89 -7.55 -4.68 -6.28
C GLN A 89 -9.08 -4.83 -6.24
N THR A 90 -9.80 -3.72 -6.23
CA THR A 90 -11.27 -3.69 -6.35
C THR A 90 -11.72 -3.41 -7.78
N THR A 91 -10.83 -2.84 -8.59
CA THR A 91 -11.00 -2.59 -10.03
C THR A 91 -9.62 -2.47 -10.70
N VAL A 92 -9.56 -2.41 -12.02
CA VAL A 92 -8.30 -2.40 -12.79
C VAL A 92 -7.44 -1.15 -12.52
N GLY A 93 -8.08 0.00 -12.37
CA GLY A 93 -7.39 1.30 -12.15
C GLY A 93 -7.07 1.61 -10.69
N GLN A 94 -7.30 0.68 -9.77
CA GLN A 94 -7.19 0.90 -8.33
C GLN A 94 -6.59 -0.31 -7.62
N GLY A 95 -5.71 -0.05 -6.64
CA GLY A 95 -5.13 -1.09 -5.80
C GLY A 95 -4.68 -0.55 -4.46
N SER A 96 -4.70 -1.43 -3.46
CA SER A 96 -4.26 -1.16 -2.09
C SER A 96 -3.13 -2.09 -1.71
N PRO A 97 -2.02 -1.59 -1.22
CA PRO A 97 -1.03 -2.41 -0.55
C PRO A 97 -1.54 -2.81 0.85
N ILE A 98 -1.38 -4.07 1.19
CA ILE A 98 -1.61 -4.61 2.54
C ILE A 98 -0.26 -5.07 3.06
N LEU A 99 0.23 -4.41 4.11
CA LEU A 99 1.50 -4.69 4.78
C LEU A 99 1.22 -5.46 6.06
N ARG A 100 1.69 -6.72 6.14
CA ARG A 100 1.53 -7.55 7.36
C ARG A 100 0.07 -7.62 7.87
N GLY A 101 -0.92 -7.57 6.95
CA GLY A 101 -2.35 -7.56 7.29
C GLY A 101 -2.96 -6.17 7.51
N LEU A 102 -2.16 -5.11 7.53
CA LEU A 102 -2.60 -3.73 7.76
C LEU A 102 -2.64 -2.94 6.46
N THR A 103 -3.64 -2.07 6.30
CA THR A 103 -3.86 -1.29 5.08
C THR A 103 -4.65 -0.02 5.36
N GLY A 104 -4.85 0.79 4.33
CA GLY A 104 -5.60 2.04 4.45
C GLY A 104 -4.85 3.05 5.29
N TYR A 105 -5.52 3.61 6.27
CA TYR A 105 -4.97 4.62 7.18
C TYR A 105 -3.93 4.08 8.19
N GLN A 106 -3.78 2.74 8.32
CA GLN A 106 -2.76 2.09 9.16
C GLN A 106 -1.41 1.94 8.43
N THR A 107 -1.34 2.35 7.16
CA THR A 107 -0.12 2.42 6.36
C THR A 107 0.08 3.86 5.89
N LEU A 108 1.22 4.43 6.24
CA LEU A 108 1.55 5.78 5.79
C LEU A 108 2.06 5.76 4.35
N LEU A 109 1.47 6.59 3.52
CA LEU A 109 1.89 6.81 2.13
C LEU A 109 2.52 8.20 2.01
N GLN A 110 3.63 8.30 1.30
CA GLN A 110 4.25 9.60 1.01
C GLN A 110 4.88 9.64 -0.37
N ILE A 111 5.01 10.83 -0.90
CA ILE A 111 5.71 11.13 -2.14
C ILE A 111 6.70 12.26 -1.91
N ASP A 112 7.99 12.02 -2.24
CA ASP A 112 9.08 12.97 -2.00
C ASP A 112 9.07 13.54 -0.56
N ASN A 113 8.81 12.69 0.44
CA ASN A 113 8.67 12.99 1.87
C ASN A 113 7.44 13.85 2.24
N VAL A 114 6.54 14.16 1.31
CA VAL A 114 5.25 14.80 1.60
C VAL A 114 4.22 13.71 1.87
N ARG A 115 3.51 13.81 2.99
CA ARG A 115 2.45 12.87 3.40
C ARG A 115 1.28 12.92 2.42
N LEU A 116 0.85 11.74 1.95
CA LEU A 116 -0.31 11.57 1.09
C LEU A 116 -1.60 11.35 1.90
N ASN A 117 -1.49 10.71 3.07
CA ASN A 117 -2.62 10.46 3.96
C ASN A 117 -3.24 11.76 4.45
N ASN A 118 -4.58 11.79 4.45
CA ASN A 118 -5.36 12.88 4.98
C ASN A 118 -6.51 12.39 5.88
N SER A 119 -7.27 13.28 6.44
CA SER A 119 -8.34 13.03 7.42
C SER A 119 -9.53 12.21 6.90
N THR A 120 -9.64 11.97 5.58
CA THR A 120 -10.71 11.17 4.99
C THR A 120 -10.25 9.77 4.54
N PHE A 121 -8.98 9.41 4.78
CA PHE A 121 -8.48 8.07 4.47
C PHE A 121 -9.24 7.04 5.27
N ARG A 122 -9.65 5.96 4.60
CA ARG A 122 -10.48 4.89 5.19
C ARG A 122 -9.69 3.61 5.41
N SER A 123 -10.21 2.78 6.26
CA SER A 123 -9.76 1.39 6.42
C SER A 123 -10.04 0.59 5.15
N GLY A 124 -9.27 -0.46 4.95
CA GLY A 124 -9.54 -1.40 3.87
C GLY A 124 -9.09 -0.94 2.50
N PRO A 125 -9.65 -1.56 1.43
CA PRO A 125 -9.24 -1.27 0.07
C PRO A 125 -9.48 0.17 -0.31
N ASN A 126 -8.43 0.80 -0.83
CA ASN A 126 -8.45 2.20 -1.23
C ASN A 126 -7.72 2.43 -2.55
N GLN A 127 -7.76 3.67 -3.04
CA GLN A 127 -7.18 4.05 -4.33
C GLN A 127 -5.99 5.00 -4.20
N TYR A 128 -5.63 5.42 -3.02
CA TYR A 128 -4.77 6.58 -2.81
C TYR A 128 -3.40 6.45 -3.47
N LEU A 129 -2.73 5.31 -3.32
CA LEU A 129 -1.44 5.08 -3.98
C LEU A 129 -1.56 4.99 -5.51
N SER A 130 -2.74 4.68 -6.05
CA SER A 130 -2.99 4.62 -7.49
C SER A 130 -3.06 6.01 -8.15
N THR A 131 -3.19 7.07 -7.36
CA THR A 131 -3.12 8.47 -7.85
C THR A 131 -1.69 8.94 -8.13
N ILE A 132 -0.70 8.11 -7.87
CA ILE A 132 0.70 8.34 -8.25
C ILE A 132 0.99 7.53 -9.51
N ALA A 133 1.43 8.20 -10.57
CA ALA A 133 1.77 7.53 -11.82
C ALA A 133 3.02 6.66 -11.68
N PRO A 134 3.06 5.43 -12.25
CA PRO A 134 4.26 4.59 -12.25
C PRO A 134 5.43 5.17 -13.05
N HIS A 135 5.14 6.08 -13.98
CA HIS A 135 6.14 6.72 -14.82
C HIS A 135 6.74 7.96 -14.12
N GLY A 136 8.01 8.21 -14.32
CA GLY A 136 8.67 9.34 -13.69
C GLY A 136 9.04 9.13 -12.22
N LEU A 137 9.02 7.88 -11.76
CA LEU A 137 9.50 7.49 -10.44
C LEU A 137 10.95 7.02 -10.53
N ASP A 138 11.76 7.39 -9.54
CA ASP A 138 13.13 6.90 -9.40
C ASP A 138 13.20 5.66 -8.51
N ARG A 139 12.44 5.64 -7.42
CA ARG A 139 12.37 4.49 -6.53
C ARG A 139 11.11 4.48 -5.66
N ILE A 140 10.80 3.32 -5.11
CA ILE A 140 9.83 3.15 -4.05
C ILE A 140 10.53 2.43 -2.90
N GLU A 141 10.36 2.93 -1.69
CA GLU A 141 10.86 2.32 -0.47
C GLU A 141 9.70 1.86 0.39
N VAL A 142 9.79 0.65 0.91
CA VAL A 142 8.81 0.07 1.81
C VAL A 142 9.47 -0.25 3.13
N LEU A 143 9.14 0.53 4.13
CA LEU A 143 9.57 0.36 5.51
C LEU A 143 8.44 -0.35 6.25
N ARG A 144 8.68 -1.57 6.70
CA ARG A 144 7.69 -2.41 7.41
C ARG A 144 7.80 -2.24 8.92
N GLY A 145 6.68 -2.50 9.62
CA GLY A 145 6.59 -2.38 11.09
C GLY A 145 6.32 -0.96 11.57
N PRO A 146 6.36 -0.71 12.88
CA PRO A 146 5.97 0.55 13.49
C PRO A 146 7.01 1.64 13.20
N ASN A 147 6.57 2.71 12.59
CA ASN A 147 7.43 3.81 12.20
C ASN A 147 6.87 5.19 12.58
N SER A 148 5.92 5.21 13.53
CA SER A 148 5.32 6.47 13.97
C SER A 148 6.34 7.41 14.62
N MET A 149 7.44 6.90 15.17
CA MET A 149 8.51 7.73 15.72
C MET A 149 9.10 8.66 14.64
N LEU A 150 9.38 8.19 13.44
CA LEU A 150 9.89 9.06 12.37
C LEU A 150 8.77 9.77 11.60
N TYR A 151 7.60 9.14 11.42
CA TYR A 151 6.62 9.55 10.43
C TYR A 151 5.26 9.99 10.99
N GLY A 152 5.01 9.78 12.29
CA GLY A 152 3.78 10.20 12.98
C GLY A 152 2.63 9.21 12.84
N SER A 153 1.41 9.74 12.96
CA SER A 153 0.17 8.97 12.97
C SER A 153 0.00 8.12 11.72
N GLY A 154 -0.53 6.89 11.88
CA GLY A 154 -0.89 5.99 10.78
C GLY A 154 0.25 5.09 10.28
N ALA A 155 1.47 5.19 10.82
CA ALA A 155 2.58 4.32 10.44
C ALA A 155 2.67 3.05 11.31
N ILE A 156 1.53 2.39 11.59
CA ILE A 156 1.46 1.13 12.37
C ILE A 156 1.98 -0.05 11.54
N GLY A 157 1.44 -0.25 10.34
CA GLY A 157 1.84 -1.33 9.44
C GLY A 157 3.15 -1.05 8.72
N GLY A 158 3.48 0.22 8.54
CA GLY A 158 4.68 0.68 7.86
C GLY A 158 4.49 1.95 7.05
N VAL A 159 5.53 2.27 6.29
CA VAL A 159 5.58 3.46 5.41
C VAL A 159 5.92 3.04 4.00
N ILE A 160 5.18 3.55 3.02
CA ILE A 160 5.49 3.42 1.60
C ILE A 160 5.88 4.81 1.08
N SER A 161 7.16 4.97 0.78
CA SER A 161 7.72 6.22 0.28
C SER A 161 7.98 6.10 -1.21
N VAL A 162 7.33 6.94 -1.98
CA VAL A 162 7.52 7.04 -3.43
C VAL A 162 8.38 8.25 -3.73
N TYR A 163 9.44 8.07 -4.49
CA TYR A 163 10.32 9.15 -4.89
C TYR A 163 10.20 9.36 -6.40
N SER A 164 9.81 10.57 -6.77
CA SER A 164 9.76 10.99 -8.16
C SER A 164 11.15 11.30 -8.69
N HIS A 165 11.26 11.48 -10.00
CA HIS A 165 12.56 11.65 -10.68
C HIS A 165 13.43 12.73 -10.02
N ARG A 166 14.71 12.40 -9.77
CA ARG A 166 15.69 13.33 -9.21
C ARG A 166 16.09 14.37 -10.25
N LEU A 167 16.35 15.58 -9.77
CA LEU A 167 16.90 16.63 -10.60
C LEU A 167 18.39 16.36 -10.86
N ASN A 168 18.78 16.30 -12.11
CA ASN A 168 20.14 16.01 -12.53
C ASN A 168 20.83 17.30 -12.97
N TYR A 169 21.70 17.82 -12.11
CA TYR A 169 22.55 18.96 -12.42
C TYR A 169 23.77 18.49 -13.21
N ARG A 170 24.21 19.29 -14.14
CA ARG A 170 25.45 19.01 -14.89
C ARG A 170 26.68 19.39 -14.08
N ASN A 171 27.83 18.90 -14.53
CA ASN A 171 29.10 19.32 -13.97
C ASN A 171 29.69 20.55 -14.70
N ASP A 172 29.09 20.97 -15.81
CA ASP A 172 29.49 22.12 -16.61
C ASP A 172 28.35 23.13 -16.78
N LYS A 173 28.69 24.35 -17.23
CA LYS A 173 27.70 25.41 -17.47
C LYS A 173 26.90 25.25 -18.76
N LYS A 174 27.22 24.25 -19.59
CA LYS A 174 26.50 24.03 -20.85
C LYS A 174 25.06 23.53 -20.55
N PHE A 175 24.13 24.09 -21.25
CA PHE A 175 22.73 23.63 -21.16
C PHE A 175 22.57 22.27 -21.85
N SER A 176 21.88 21.35 -21.19
CA SER A 176 21.46 20.07 -21.78
C SER A 176 19.93 19.93 -21.78
N LEU A 177 19.46 19.28 -22.81
CA LEU A 177 18.04 18.94 -22.96
C LEU A 177 17.94 17.49 -23.43
N VAL A 178 17.24 16.69 -22.67
CA VAL A 178 17.07 15.26 -22.91
C VAL A 178 15.59 14.93 -23.02
N PRO A 179 15.11 14.51 -24.20
CA PRO A 179 13.71 14.10 -24.37
C PRO A 179 13.44 12.73 -23.75
N LEU A 180 12.29 12.59 -23.14
CA LEU A 180 11.78 11.35 -22.57
C LEU A 180 10.53 10.91 -23.32
N ALA A 181 10.44 9.63 -23.66
CA ALA A 181 9.24 9.03 -24.21
C ALA A 181 9.06 7.61 -23.69
N ASN A 182 7.82 7.21 -23.45
CA ASN A 182 7.46 5.83 -23.15
C ASN A 182 6.14 5.50 -23.84
N LEU A 183 6.12 4.44 -24.63
CA LEU A 183 4.93 3.88 -25.23
C LEU A 183 4.75 2.48 -24.69
N ARG A 184 3.55 2.17 -24.19
CA ARG A 184 3.23 0.86 -23.63
C ARG A 184 1.91 0.35 -24.15
N PHE A 185 1.87 -0.96 -24.41
CA PHE A 185 0.68 -1.71 -24.73
C PHE A 185 0.57 -2.94 -23.83
N THR A 186 -0.65 -3.28 -23.40
CA THR A 186 -0.95 -4.51 -22.65
C THR A 186 -2.17 -5.21 -23.22
N SER A 187 -2.06 -6.53 -23.45
CA SER A 187 -3.06 -7.29 -24.18
C SER A 187 -4.31 -7.63 -23.35
N ALA A 188 -4.14 -7.91 -22.04
CA ALA A 188 -5.27 -8.37 -21.21
C ALA A 188 -6.33 -7.29 -21.01
N GLN A 189 -5.95 -6.01 -21.02
CA GLN A 189 -6.89 -4.89 -20.87
C GLN A 189 -6.95 -4.01 -22.14
N SER A 190 -6.33 -4.44 -23.25
CA SER A 190 -6.15 -3.61 -24.45
C SER A 190 -5.61 -2.21 -24.10
N GLY A 191 -4.77 -2.18 -23.06
CA GLY A 191 -4.29 -0.96 -22.43
C GLY A 191 -3.22 -0.27 -23.24
N ARG A 192 -3.26 1.06 -23.26
CA ARG A 192 -2.32 1.92 -23.97
C ARG A 192 -1.87 3.04 -23.04
N VAL A 193 -0.57 3.28 -23.01
CA VAL A 193 0.02 4.40 -22.27
C VAL A 193 1.00 5.11 -23.19
N GLY A 194 0.87 6.41 -23.27
CA GLY A 194 1.83 7.30 -23.91
C GLY A 194 2.35 8.31 -22.88
N MET A 195 3.66 8.42 -22.72
CA MET A 195 4.31 9.40 -21.88
C MET A 195 5.34 10.16 -22.70
N LEU A 196 5.33 11.47 -22.56
CA LEU A 196 6.33 12.38 -23.10
C LEU A 196 6.89 13.24 -21.97
N GLY A 197 8.13 13.66 -22.13
CA GLY A 197 8.75 14.55 -21.16
C GLY A 197 10.10 15.10 -21.63
N LEU A 198 10.65 15.92 -20.79
CA LEU A 198 11.96 16.57 -20.98
C LEU A 198 12.65 16.65 -19.61
N HIS A 199 13.93 16.44 -19.58
CA HIS A 199 14.77 16.85 -18.45
C HIS A 199 16.06 17.47 -18.92
N GLY A 200 16.67 18.27 -18.07
CA GLY A 200 17.92 18.93 -18.42
C GLY A 200 18.29 20.02 -17.44
N GLY A 201 19.22 20.86 -17.88
CA GLY A 201 19.70 21.98 -17.09
C GLY A 201 21.18 22.29 -17.31
N THR A 202 21.73 23.03 -16.37
CA THR A 202 23.15 23.41 -16.24
C THR A 202 23.74 22.86 -14.94
N ASN A 203 24.86 23.36 -14.49
CA ASN A 203 25.42 23.03 -13.16
C ASN A 203 24.59 23.59 -11.99
N ASP A 204 23.85 24.70 -12.19
CA ASP A 204 23.11 25.37 -11.12
C ASP A 204 21.59 25.24 -11.28
N LEU A 205 21.11 25.00 -12.50
CA LEU A 205 19.69 24.84 -12.80
C LEU A 205 19.41 23.44 -13.33
N ALA A 206 18.39 22.77 -12.79
CA ALA A 206 17.90 21.50 -13.32
C ALA A 206 16.38 21.49 -13.38
N PHE A 207 15.83 20.85 -14.39
CA PHE A 207 14.40 20.67 -14.52
C PHE A 207 14.03 19.28 -15.03
N PHE A 208 12.80 18.88 -14.73
CA PHE A 208 12.17 17.65 -15.18
C PHE A 208 10.68 17.92 -15.41
N VAL A 209 10.18 17.57 -16.58
CA VAL A 209 8.75 17.70 -16.91
C VAL A 209 8.32 16.42 -17.63
N THR A 210 7.20 15.82 -17.19
CA THR A 210 6.58 14.70 -17.87
C THR A 210 5.06 14.82 -17.85
N SER A 211 4.42 14.29 -18.88
CA SER A 211 2.99 14.06 -18.89
C SER A 211 2.70 12.70 -19.51
N SER A 212 1.68 12.00 -19.00
CA SER A 212 1.23 10.75 -19.59
C SER A 212 -0.29 10.71 -19.74
N VAL A 213 -0.71 10.03 -20.80
CA VAL A 213 -2.12 9.67 -21.05
C VAL A 213 -2.20 8.15 -21.07
N ARG A 214 -3.21 7.64 -20.38
CA ARG A 214 -3.45 6.19 -20.31
C ARG A 214 -4.91 5.85 -20.54
N ARG A 215 -5.14 4.73 -21.22
CA ARG A 215 -6.46 4.19 -21.46
C ARG A 215 -6.42 2.68 -21.40
N PHE A 216 -7.32 2.11 -20.63
CA PHE A 216 -7.49 0.67 -20.45
C PHE A 216 -8.92 0.29 -20.72
N GLY A 217 -9.13 -0.86 -21.37
CA GLY A 217 -10.44 -1.49 -21.57
C GLY A 217 -10.75 -2.49 -20.46
N ASN A 218 -11.74 -3.34 -20.74
CA ASN A 218 -12.14 -4.42 -19.86
C ASN A 218 -11.05 -5.48 -19.73
N GLN A 219 -11.05 -6.21 -18.62
CA GLN A 219 -10.00 -7.17 -18.32
C GLN A 219 -10.36 -8.57 -18.83
N LYS A 220 -9.51 -9.14 -19.67
CA LYS A 220 -9.60 -10.53 -20.11
C LYS A 220 -9.11 -11.46 -19.01
N LEU A 221 -9.93 -12.42 -18.67
CA LEU A 221 -9.67 -13.41 -17.63
C LEU A 221 -8.97 -14.64 -18.20
N GLY A 222 -8.32 -15.41 -17.33
CA GLY A 222 -7.82 -16.72 -17.67
C GLY A 222 -8.95 -17.71 -18.00
N SER A 223 -8.70 -18.60 -18.95
CA SER A 223 -9.65 -19.63 -19.38
C SER A 223 -9.51 -20.96 -18.63
N GLY A 224 -8.39 -21.14 -17.90
CA GLY A 224 -8.11 -22.37 -17.18
C GLY A 224 -8.90 -22.46 -15.88
N TYR A 225 -9.32 -23.68 -15.54
CA TYR A 225 -9.83 -23.97 -14.21
C TYR A 225 -8.77 -23.66 -13.18
N ASN A 226 -9.12 -22.92 -12.14
CA ASN A 226 -8.34 -22.95 -10.93
C ASN A 226 -8.59 -24.30 -10.26
N LEU A 227 -7.55 -25.13 -10.18
CA LEU A 227 -7.64 -26.51 -9.64
C LEU A 227 -8.28 -26.59 -8.25
N HIS A 228 -8.23 -25.48 -7.48
CA HIS A 228 -8.79 -25.41 -6.14
C HIS A 228 -10.28 -25.02 -6.10
N TYR A 229 -10.86 -24.59 -7.23
CA TYR A 229 -12.30 -24.28 -7.35
C TYR A 229 -13.18 -25.48 -7.73
N ASN A 230 -12.63 -26.65 -7.97
CA ASN A 230 -13.36 -27.79 -8.50
C ASN A 230 -14.59 -28.22 -7.68
N ASN A 231 -14.66 -27.84 -6.42
CA ASN A 231 -15.77 -28.18 -5.52
C ASN A 231 -16.62 -26.95 -5.12
N ARG A 232 -16.28 -25.74 -5.54
CA ARG A 232 -16.96 -24.51 -5.10
C ARG A 232 -17.71 -23.87 -6.28
N LYS A 233 -18.92 -24.34 -6.51
CA LYS A 233 -19.72 -24.03 -7.69
C LYS A 233 -20.83 -23.01 -7.39
N PHE A 234 -20.58 -21.99 -6.54
CA PHE A 234 -21.69 -21.12 -6.11
C PHE A 234 -21.35 -19.66 -6.32
N GLU A 235 -22.23 -18.94 -7.00
CA GLU A 235 -22.37 -17.50 -6.91
C GLU A 235 -23.46 -17.25 -5.87
N ILE A 236 -23.25 -16.34 -4.93
CA ILE A 236 -24.28 -15.98 -3.98
C ILE A 236 -25.15 -14.93 -4.63
N VAL A 237 -26.40 -15.29 -4.86
CA VAL A 237 -27.46 -14.38 -5.29
C VAL A 237 -28.44 -14.27 -4.12
N GLY A 238 -28.35 -13.19 -3.37
CA GLY A 238 -29.09 -13.03 -2.11
C GLY A 238 -28.54 -13.95 -1.00
N ASP A 239 -29.38 -14.33 -0.04
CA ASP A 239 -28.98 -15.17 1.10
C ASP A 239 -28.92 -16.68 0.80
N LYS A 240 -29.12 -17.07 -0.45
CA LYS A 240 -29.10 -18.48 -0.88
C LYS A 240 -28.04 -18.74 -1.93
N PRO A 241 -27.26 -19.84 -1.78
CA PRO A 241 -26.33 -20.26 -2.82
C PRO A 241 -27.13 -20.78 -4.02
N ASP A 242 -26.94 -20.14 -5.18
CA ASP A 242 -27.51 -20.64 -6.42
C ASP A 242 -26.42 -21.40 -7.21
N PRO A 243 -26.61 -22.67 -7.55
CA PRO A 243 -25.66 -23.42 -8.36
C PRO A 243 -25.65 -22.84 -9.77
N LEU A 244 -24.55 -22.19 -10.13
CA LEU A 244 -24.39 -21.66 -11.47
C LEU A 244 -24.45 -22.79 -12.53
N PRO A 245 -25.15 -22.60 -13.66
CA PRO A 245 -25.09 -23.51 -14.79
C PRO A 245 -23.63 -23.75 -15.22
N LYS A 246 -23.27 -24.98 -15.56
CA LYS A 246 -21.89 -25.39 -15.90
C LYS A 246 -21.18 -24.47 -16.91
N ASN A 247 -21.90 -23.74 -17.75
CA ASN A 247 -21.39 -22.84 -18.79
C ASN A 247 -21.29 -21.36 -18.37
N SER A 248 -21.83 -20.94 -17.22
CA SER A 248 -21.76 -19.56 -16.72
C SER A 248 -20.41 -19.21 -16.09
N TRP A 249 -19.55 -20.19 -15.89
CA TRP A 249 -18.21 -20.09 -15.32
C TRP A 249 -17.18 -19.39 -16.21
N ILE A 250 -17.51 -19.20 -17.49
CA ILE A 250 -16.59 -18.71 -18.49
C ILE A 250 -16.98 -17.28 -18.86
N LYS A 251 -17.03 -16.37 -17.90
CA LYS A 251 -16.86 -14.96 -18.25
C LYS A 251 -15.43 -14.81 -18.76
N LYS A 252 -15.28 -14.52 -20.04
CA LYS A 252 -13.98 -14.24 -20.64
C LYS A 252 -13.43 -12.89 -20.20
N ASP A 253 -14.32 -11.96 -19.88
CA ASP A 253 -14.01 -10.59 -19.49
C ASP A 253 -14.80 -10.18 -18.24
N GLU A 254 -14.23 -9.35 -17.39
CA GLU A 254 -14.94 -8.61 -16.35
C GLU A 254 -15.29 -7.24 -16.89
N GLU A 255 -16.58 -6.90 -16.91
CA GLU A 255 -17.14 -5.66 -17.44
C GLU A 255 -18.14 -5.04 -16.46
N PRO A 256 -18.21 -3.71 -16.36
CA PRO A 256 -17.36 -2.69 -16.97
C PRO A 256 -16.12 -2.40 -16.09
N LEU A 257 -14.93 -2.46 -16.67
CA LEU A 257 -13.67 -2.19 -15.95
C LEU A 257 -12.80 -1.11 -16.63
N GLY A 258 -13.15 -0.72 -17.85
CA GLY A 258 -12.38 0.27 -18.61
C GLY A 258 -12.24 1.60 -17.87
N TRP A 259 -11.06 2.24 -17.99
CA TRP A 259 -10.76 3.53 -17.39
C TRP A 259 -9.73 4.31 -18.19
N SER A 260 -9.66 5.62 -17.94
CA SER A 260 -8.64 6.49 -18.49
C SER A 260 -8.08 7.43 -17.41
N GLY A 261 -6.89 7.96 -17.64
CA GLY A 261 -6.29 8.92 -16.74
C GLY A 261 -5.18 9.72 -17.40
N ILE A 262 -4.94 10.89 -16.85
CA ILE A 262 -3.88 11.83 -17.29
C ILE A 262 -3.10 12.22 -16.05
N ASP A 263 -1.78 12.29 -16.18
CA ASP A 263 -0.91 12.84 -15.14
C ASP A 263 0.14 13.78 -15.75
N ALA A 264 0.62 14.68 -14.94
CA ALA A 264 1.80 15.48 -15.24
C ALA A 264 2.63 15.70 -13.96
N THR A 265 3.92 15.81 -14.15
CA THR A 265 4.88 16.19 -13.11
C THR A 265 5.85 17.20 -13.68
N ALA A 266 6.05 18.30 -12.97
CA ALA A 266 7.07 19.31 -13.28
C ALA A 266 7.91 19.57 -12.03
N LYS A 267 9.23 19.50 -12.19
CA LYS A 267 10.21 19.85 -11.14
C LYS A 267 11.17 20.89 -11.67
N LEU A 268 11.55 21.81 -10.81
CA LEU A 268 12.57 22.81 -11.07
C LEU A 268 13.47 22.90 -9.84
N GLY A 269 14.77 22.89 -10.02
CA GLY A 269 15.74 23.04 -8.94
C GLY A 269 16.79 24.04 -9.29
N TYR A 270 17.19 24.82 -8.31
CA TYR A 270 18.23 25.83 -8.43
C TYR A 270 19.22 25.70 -7.26
N LYS A 271 20.50 25.56 -7.58
CA LYS A 271 21.58 25.66 -6.62
C LYS A 271 21.91 27.12 -6.38
N ILE A 272 21.61 27.60 -5.17
CA ILE A 272 21.97 28.94 -4.74
C ILE A 272 23.48 29.07 -4.64
N ASN A 273 24.11 28.01 -4.12
CA ASN A 273 25.56 27.82 -4.09
C ASN A 273 25.89 26.31 -3.98
N LYS A 274 27.14 25.93 -3.70
CA LYS A 274 27.59 24.55 -3.56
C LYS A 274 26.92 23.78 -2.41
N ASP A 275 26.45 24.48 -1.40
CA ASP A 275 25.91 23.91 -0.15
C ASP A 275 24.41 24.13 0.01
N GLN A 276 23.79 24.93 -0.83
CA GLN A 276 22.37 25.30 -0.71
C GLN A 276 21.64 25.15 -2.05
N GLN A 277 20.48 24.52 -1.98
CA GLN A 277 19.59 24.39 -3.14
C GLN A 277 18.13 24.55 -2.76
N ILE A 278 17.34 25.00 -3.69
CA ILE A 278 15.89 25.05 -3.61
C ILE A 278 15.28 24.29 -4.78
N SER A 279 14.23 23.56 -4.53
CA SER A 279 13.47 22.87 -5.57
C SER A 279 11.99 23.07 -5.41
N PHE A 280 11.29 23.10 -6.54
CA PHE A 280 9.84 23.20 -6.65
C PHE A 280 9.32 21.98 -7.42
N CYS A 281 8.18 21.46 -7.02
CA CYS A 281 7.52 20.38 -7.72
C CYS A 281 6.02 20.63 -7.78
N TYR A 282 5.45 20.42 -8.95
CA TYR A 282 4.02 20.32 -9.16
C TYR A 282 3.69 18.97 -9.77
N GLN A 283 2.69 18.29 -9.21
CA GLN A 283 2.16 17.03 -9.72
C GLN A 283 0.65 17.11 -9.82
N THR A 284 0.11 16.55 -10.87
CA THR A 284 -1.32 16.42 -11.05
C THR A 284 -1.69 15.03 -11.54
N TRP A 285 -2.81 14.52 -11.05
CA TRP A 285 -3.47 13.30 -11.48
C TRP A 285 -4.94 13.60 -11.75
N ARG A 286 -5.44 13.09 -12.87
CA ARG A 286 -6.84 13.21 -13.28
C ARG A 286 -7.35 11.86 -13.75
N GLN A 287 -8.38 11.36 -13.10
CA GLN A 287 -9.10 10.16 -13.47
C GLN A 287 -10.59 10.52 -13.49
N PRO A 288 -11.17 10.75 -14.68
CA PRO A 288 -12.55 11.23 -14.79
C PRO A 288 -13.55 10.24 -14.22
N GLU A 289 -13.39 8.96 -14.56
CA GLU A 289 -14.30 7.90 -14.16
C GLU A 289 -13.56 6.58 -13.92
N LEU A 290 -13.99 5.84 -12.91
CA LEU A 290 -13.50 4.51 -12.59
C LEU A 290 -14.61 3.66 -11.97
N ASN A 291 -15.07 2.66 -12.71
CA ASN A 291 -16.10 1.74 -12.21
C ASN A 291 -15.60 0.90 -11.02
N ARG A 292 -16.42 0.84 -9.97
CA ARG A 292 -16.27 -0.03 -8.82
C ARG A 292 -16.92 -1.38 -9.12
N TYR A 293 -16.22 -2.24 -9.85
CA TYR A 293 -16.75 -3.54 -10.27
C TYR A 293 -17.18 -4.43 -9.10
N ASP A 294 -16.46 -4.37 -7.98
CA ASP A 294 -16.79 -5.07 -6.75
C ASP A 294 -18.17 -4.70 -6.18
N LYS A 295 -18.71 -3.52 -6.52
CA LYS A 295 -20.05 -3.06 -6.16
C LYS A 295 -21.11 -3.40 -7.21
N ILE A 296 -20.74 -3.24 -8.49
CA ILE A 296 -21.66 -3.50 -9.62
C ILE A 296 -21.88 -5.01 -9.77
N SER A 297 -20.86 -5.83 -9.56
CA SER A 297 -20.94 -7.29 -9.72
C SER A 297 -21.87 -7.98 -8.71
N THR A 298 -22.17 -7.33 -7.57
CA THR A 298 -23.15 -7.82 -6.58
C THR A 298 -24.59 -7.54 -6.98
N LYS A 299 -24.83 -6.77 -8.05
CA LYS A 299 -26.13 -6.30 -8.50
C LYS A 299 -26.89 -5.40 -7.50
N GLU A 300 -26.22 -4.89 -6.49
CA GLU A 300 -26.76 -3.88 -5.56
C GLU A 300 -26.85 -2.49 -6.24
N TYR A 301 -25.93 -2.25 -7.17
CA TYR A 301 -25.84 -1.01 -7.93
C TYR A 301 -25.89 -1.28 -9.43
N GLU A 302 -26.67 -0.51 -10.14
CA GLU A 302 -26.61 -0.39 -11.60
C GLU A 302 -25.36 0.38 -12.02
N LEU A 303 -25.02 1.43 -11.27
CA LEU A 303 -23.83 2.23 -11.47
C LEU A 303 -23.17 2.52 -10.13
N TYR A 304 -21.85 2.27 -10.05
CA TYR A 304 -21.00 2.77 -8.96
C TYR A 304 -19.64 3.14 -9.52
N GLN A 305 -19.31 4.44 -9.48
CA GLN A 305 -18.05 4.98 -10.01
C GLN A 305 -17.36 5.89 -8.99
N PHE A 306 -16.03 5.92 -9.02
CA PHE A 306 -15.29 7.12 -8.64
C PHE A 306 -15.35 8.10 -9.82
N SER A 307 -15.86 9.32 -9.61
CA SER A 307 -16.09 10.29 -10.67
C SER A 307 -16.16 11.72 -10.09
N PRO A 308 -15.10 12.52 -10.21
CA PRO A 308 -13.74 12.16 -10.57
C PRO A 308 -12.88 11.69 -9.38
N GLN A 309 -11.68 11.17 -9.67
CA GLN A 309 -10.62 10.98 -8.71
C GLN A 309 -9.41 11.84 -9.11
N ASN A 310 -9.21 12.96 -8.44
CA ASN A 310 -8.19 13.93 -8.78
C ASN A 310 -7.23 14.19 -7.61
N ARG A 311 -5.98 14.50 -7.94
CA ARG A 311 -4.99 14.97 -6.97
C ARG A 311 -4.11 16.04 -7.61
N ASN A 312 -3.85 17.12 -6.85
CA ASN A 312 -2.80 18.08 -7.09
C ASN A 312 -1.85 18.09 -5.91
N LEU A 313 -0.57 18.22 -6.17
CA LEU A 313 0.46 18.40 -5.15
C LEU A 313 1.43 19.47 -5.62
N LEU A 314 1.62 20.49 -4.81
CA LEU A 314 2.64 21.52 -4.96
C LEU A 314 3.53 21.46 -3.72
N TYR A 315 4.84 21.45 -3.90
CA TYR A 315 5.77 21.61 -2.78
C TYR A 315 7.04 22.35 -3.19
N ALA A 316 7.67 22.99 -2.21
CA ALA A 316 8.99 23.59 -2.31
C ALA A 316 9.89 22.99 -1.21
N THR A 317 11.09 22.60 -1.57
CA THR A 317 12.08 22.06 -0.62
C THR A 317 13.36 22.88 -0.68
N TYR A 318 13.79 23.37 0.47
CA TYR A 318 15.09 23.98 0.67
C TYR A 318 16.00 22.99 1.40
N GLU A 319 17.18 22.78 0.86
CA GLU A 319 18.22 21.91 1.41
C GLU A 319 19.50 22.70 1.60
N SER A 320 20.14 22.54 2.75
CA SER A 320 21.39 23.21 3.08
C SER A 320 22.35 22.25 3.76
N LYS A 321 23.60 22.26 3.28
CA LYS A 321 24.72 21.60 3.95
C LYS A 321 25.43 22.61 4.83
N LYS A 322 25.75 22.18 6.06
CA LYS A 322 26.45 23.00 7.08
C LYS A 322 25.83 24.39 7.28
N PRO A 323 24.49 24.49 7.51
CA PRO A 323 23.83 25.78 7.70
C PRO A 323 24.38 26.54 8.90
N ILE A 324 24.78 25.82 9.95
CA ILE A 324 25.46 26.35 11.14
C ILE A 324 26.47 25.33 11.66
N LYS A 325 27.37 25.75 12.56
CA LYS A 325 28.50 24.94 13.06
C LYS A 325 28.16 23.54 13.55
N PHE A 326 26.97 23.34 14.12
CA PHE A 326 26.55 22.06 14.74
C PHE A 326 25.57 21.26 13.90
N ILE A 327 25.19 21.73 12.72
CA ILE A 327 24.26 21.06 11.81
C ILE A 327 24.96 20.82 10.48
N ASP A 328 25.04 19.55 10.10
CA ASP A 328 25.69 19.14 8.84
C ASP A 328 24.73 19.25 7.66
N GLU A 329 23.45 18.93 7.86
CA GLU A 329 22.42 18.99 6.83
C GLU A 329 21.11 19.50 7.43
N ALA A 330 20.39 20.32 6.69
CA ALA A 330 19.05 20.76 7.03
C ALA A 330 18.16 20.74 5.78
N THR A 331 16.93 20.30 5.96
CA THR A 331 15.91 20.26 4.89
C THR A 331 14.61 20.83 5.44
N VAL A 332 13.99 21.75 4.69
CA VAL A 332 12.66 22.30 4.99
C VAL A 332 11.79 22.13 3.76
N THR A 333 10.59 21.58 3.94
CA THR A 333 9.62 21.39 2.86
C THR A 333 8.29 22.04 3.22
N LEU A 334 7.80 22.89 2.36
CA LEU A 334 6.47 23.48 2.38
C LEU A 334 5.63 22.83 1.29
N SER A 335 4.42 22.36 1.61
CA SER A 335 3.58 21.65 0.66
C SER A 335 2.11 22.05 0.75
N TYR A 336 1.42 21.97 -0.37
CA TYR A 336 -0.02 22.03 -0.46
C TYR A 336 -0.53 20.91 -1.36
N GLN A 337 -1.45 20.10 -0.86
CA GLN A 337 -2.06 18.99 -1.58
C GLN A 337 -3.57 19.19 -1.61
N GLN A 338 -4.17 18.94 -2.77
CA GLN A 338 -5.62 18.90 -2.94
C GLN A 338 -6.01 17.52 -3.48
N GLN A 339 -6.89 16.83 -2.77
CA GLN A 339 -7.43 15.54 -3.19
C GLN A 339 -8.94 15.63 -3.30
N LEU A 340 -9.48 15.30 -4.47
CA LEU A 340 -10.92 15.24 -4.74
C LEU A 340 -11.30 13.79 -5.02
N GLU A 341 -12.18 13.23 -4.19
CA GLU A 341 -12.84 11.94 -4.38
C GLU A 341 -14.32 12.19 -4.69
N GLY A 342 -14.68 12.05 -5.97
CA GLY A 342 -16.07 12.05 -6.41
C GLY A 342 -16.60 10.61 -6.46
N ARG A 343 -17.88 10.42 -6.14
CA ARG A 343 -18.60 9.15 -6.28
C ARG A 343 -19.92 9.38 -6.97
N LYS A 344 -20.24 8.52 -7.93
CA LYS A 344 -21.50 8.54 -8.66
C LYS A 344 -22.15 7.17 -8.54
N GLN A 345 -23.42 7.13 -8.12
CA GLN A 345 -24.11 5.91 -7.76
C GLN A 345 -25.55 5.91 -8.27
N ILE A 346 -26.01 4.76 -8.78
CA ILE A 346 -27.41 4.47 -9.06
C ILE A 346 -27.68 3.09 -8.43
N LYS A 347 -28.56 3.00 -7.44
CA LYS A 347 -28.96 1.73 -6.83
C LYS A 347 -29.83 0.92 -7.80
N ALA A 348 -29.66 -0.39 -7.86
CA ALA A 348 -30.49 -1.27 -8.66
C ALA A 348 -31.98 -1.26 -8.25
N THR A 349 -32.26 -0.92 -6.98
CA THR A 349 -33.61 -0.80 -6.43
C THR A 349 -34.27 0.54 -6.75
N ASN A 350 -33.51 1.56 -7.20
CA ASN A 350 -34.05 2.88 -7.55
C ASN A 350 -33.28 3.48 -8.73
N LEU A 351 -33.67 3.09 -9.94
CA LEU A 351 -33.02 3.52 -11.19
C LEU A 351 -33.30 4.99 -11.54
N ASN A 352 -34.24 5.63 -10.89
CA ASN A 352 -34.57 7.03 -11.13
C ASN A 352 -33.78 8.02 -10.28
N GLU A 353 -32.98 7.54 -9.33
CA GLU A 353 -32.16 8.41 -8.48
C GLU A 353 -30.67 8.17 -8.74
N GLN A 354 -29.99 9.23 -9.15
CA GLN A 354 -28.55 9.30 -9.17
C GLN A 354 -28.04 10.08 -7.96
N LYS A 355 -27.14 9.48 -7.19
CA LYS A 355 -26.46 10.13 -6.06
C LYS A 355 -25.02 10.41 -6.43
N GLU A 356 -24.59 11.66 -6.32
CA GLU A 356 -23.19 12.07 -6.47
C GLU A 356 -22.70 12.66 -5.14
N GLN A 357 -21.49 12.29 -4.74
CA GLN A 357 -20.84 12.76 -3.52
C GLN A 357 -19.44 13.26 -3.87
N PHE A 358 -19.08 14.42 -3.35
CA PHE A 358 -17.78 15.04 -3.61
C PHE A 358 -17.12 15.39 -2.29
N ASP A 359 -15.96 14.80 -2.03
CA ASP A 359 -15.14 15.06 -0.86
C ASP A 359 -13.80 15.63 -1.36
N GLU A 360 -13.54 16.88 -1.05
CA GLU A 360 -12.32 17.58 -1.41
C GLU A 360 -11.54 17.97 -0.16
N VAL A 361 -10.31 17.45 -0.03
CA VAL A 361 -9.42 17.76 1.09
C VAL A 361 -8.24 18.59 0.59
N GLY A 362 -8.11 19.80 1.13
CA GLY A 362 -6.91 20.62 1.01
C GLY A 362 -6.00 20.38 2.21
N THR A 363 -4.79 19.85 2.00
CA THR A 363 -3.79 19.62 3.03
C THR A 363 -2.64 20.60 2.89
N PHE A 364 -2.43 21.45 3.89
CA PHE A 364 -1.22 22.26 4.05
C PHE A 364 -0.21 21.48 4.88
N GLY A 365 1.06 21.45 4.49
CA GLY A 365 2.12 20.76 5.21
C GLY A 365 3.40 21.60 5.31
N LEU A 366 4.00 21.61 6.49
CA LEU A 366 5.33 22.15 6.75
C LEU A 366 6.14 21.07 7.46
N SER A 367 7.28 20.68 6.91
CA SER A 367 8.19 19.74 7.55
C SER A 367 9.62 20.26 7.54
N GLY A 368 10.34 20.00 8.61
CA GLY A 368 11.74 20.36 8.75
C GLY A 368 12.52 19.28 9.47
N GLN A 369 13.76 19.04 9.03
CA GLN A 369 14.68 18.15 9.72
C GLN A 369 16.11 18.67 9.62
N ALA A 370 16.91 18.32 10.62
CA ALA A 370 18.33 18.59 10.66
C ALA A 370 19.12 17.35 11.11
N VAL A 371 20.35 17.27 10.65
CA VAL A 371 21.31 16.20 10.96
C VAL A 371 22.54 16.80 11.57
N SER A 372 23.01 16.21 12.66
CA SER A 372 24.25 16.60 13.35
C SER A 372 25.14 15.38 13.57
N THR A 373 26.42 15.51 13.24
CA THR A 373 27.49 14.56 13.55
C THR A 373 28.55 15.19 14.46
N SER A 374 28.17 16.25 15.17
CA SER A 374 29.09 17.02 16.03
C SER A 374 29.61 16.24 17.24
N LEU A 375 28.90 15.19 17.64
CA LEU A 375 29.32 14.29 18.73
C LEU A 375 30.07 13.08 18.12
N PRO A 376 31.23 12.69 18.69
CA PRO A 376 31.98 11.54 18.19
C PRO A 376 31.14 10.26 18.20
N GLN A 377 31.23 9.44 17.14
CA GLN A 377 30.52 8.16 16.99
C GLN A 377 28.99 8.26 17.10
N GLN A 378 28.43 9.46 17.00
CA GLN A 378 27.01 9.70 17.13
C GLN A 378 26.49 10.56 15.99
N ARG A 379 25.36 10.17 15.43
CA ARG A 379 24.56 10.94 14.48
C ARG A 379 23.20 11.23 15.09
N ILE A 380 22.82 12.48 15.15
CA ILE A 380 21.52 12.93 15.67
C ILE A 380 20.71 13.49 14.50
N ILE A 381 19.48 13.02 14.37
CA ILE A 381 18.49 13.51 13.42
C ILE A 381 17.33 14.05 14.25
N PHE A 382 16.93 15.29 14.02
CA PHE A 382 15.81 15.89 14.73
C PHE A 382 15.01 16.80 13.81
N GLY A 383 13.77 17.02 14.16
CA GLY A 383 12.91 17.84 13.34
C GLY A 383 11.47 17.88 13.83
N GLY A 384 10.60 18.41 12.97
CA GLY A 384 9.19 18.46 13.21
C GLY A 384 8.41 18.57 11.92
N ASP A 385 7.13 18.31 12.01
CA ASP A 385 6.19 18.50 10.92
C ASP A 385 4.82 18.95 11.45
N PHE A 386 4.16 19.76 10.65
CA PHE A 386 2.81 20.25 10.87
C PHE A 386 1.98 19.99 9.62
N TYR A 387 0.78 19.42 9.78
CA TYR A 387 -0.19 19.23 8.72
C TYR A 387 -1.56 19.76 9.15
N LEU A 388 -2.26 20.41 8.21
CA LEU A 388 -3.60 20.93 8.40
C LEU A 388 -4.46 20.54 7.20
N ASP A 389 -5.48 19.75 7.46
CA ASP A 389 -6.51 19.36 6.50
C ASP A 389 -7.74 20.27 6.64
N ARG A 390 -8.30 20.66 5.52
CA ARG A 390 -9.62 21.29 5.41
C ARG A 390 -10.45 20.52 4.40
N LEU A 391 -11.62 20.07 4.83
CA LEU A 391 -12.53 19.27 4.03
C LEU A 391 -13.72 20.08 3.55
N SER A 392 -14.00 20.00 2.25
CA SER A 392 -15.27 20.38 1.66
C SER A 392 -15.99 19.11 1.19
N SER A 393 -17.22 18.90 1.66
CA SER A 393 -17.99 17.68 1.36
C SER A 393 -19.43 18.02 1.06
N ARG A 394 -19.98 17.45 -0.04
CA ARG A 394 -21.36 17.69 -0.47
C ARG A 394 -21.96 16.49 -1.17
N THR A 395 -23.30 16.38 -1.13
CA THR A 395 -24.07 15.39 -1.88
C THR A 395 -25.01 16.06 -2.87
N VAL A 396 -25.13 15.51 -4.07
CA VAL A 396 -26.13 15.90 -5.08
C VAL A 396 -26.97 14.67 -5.39
N LYS A 397 -28.29 14.79 -5.25
CA LYS A 397 -29.26 13.77 -5.67
C LYS A 397 -30.01 14.28 -6.88
N THR A 398 -29.96 13.56 -8.00
CA THR A 398 -30.63 13.91 -9.24
C THR A 398 -31.73 12.91 -9.52
N ASN A 399 -32.98 13.38 -9.67
CA ASN A 399 -34.04 12.54 -10.21
C ASN A 399 -33.88 12.45 -11.73
N LEU A 400 -33.56 11.28 -12.25
CA LEU A 400 -33.22 11.08 -13.67
C LEU A 400 -34.44 11.24 -14.60
N ALA A 401 -35.66 11.04 -14.11
CA ALA A 401 -36.89 11.21 -14.89
C ALA A 401 -37.26 12.70 -15.03
N THR A 402 -37.18 13.45 -13.95
CA THR A 402 -37.55 14.90 -13.94
C THR A 402 -36.35 15.83 -14.14
N ARG A 403 -35.10 15.32 -13.98
CA ARG A 403 -33.84 16.08 -13.98
C ARG A 403 -33.74 17.15 -12.88
N ILE A 404 -34.54 16.98 -11.82
CA ILE A 404 -34.49 17.86 -10.64
C ILE A 404 -33.32 17.44 -9.77
N GLU A 405 -32.49 18.40 -9.37
CA GLU A 405 -31.37 18.22 -8.46
C GLU A 405 -31.69 18.74 -7.07
N GLN A 406 -31.28 17.98 -6.06
CA GLN A 406 -31.27 18.36 -4.65
C GLN A 406 -29.83 18.36 -4.17
N VAL A 407 -29.35 19.50 -3.69
CA VAL A 407 -27.98 19.66 -3.22
C VAL A 407 -27.98 19.77 -1.69
N ASP A 408 -27.24 18.86 -1.04
CA ASP A 408 -26.89 18.96 0.37
C ASP A 408 -25.45 19.49 0.45
N SER A 409 -25.32 20.79 0.75
CA SER A 409 -24.02 21.48 0.86
C SER A 409 -23.40 21.36 2.26
N ASP A 410 -24.18 20.94 3.26
CA ASP A 410 -23.75 20.88 4.65
C ASP A 410 -23.20 19.49 5.00
N TRP A 411 -23.64 18.46 4.24
CA TRP A 411 -23.22 17.09 4.45
C TRP A 411 -23.11 16.30 3.15
N GLY A 412 -21.87 15.89 2.84
CA GLY A 412 -21.59 14.88 1.82
C GLY A 412 -21.53 13.47 2.41
N ARG A 413 -20.35 12.87 2.36
CA ARG A 413 -20.03 11.69 3.20
C ARG A 413 -19.65 12.11 4.60
N PHE A 414 -19.19 13.32 4.74
CA PHE A 414 -18.71 13.95 5.96
C PHE A 414 -19.43 15.29 6.17
N PRO A 415 -19.43 15.82 7.38
CA PRO A 415 -19.82 17.21 7.60
C PRO A 415 -18.93 18.16 6.80
N ASN A 416 -19.55 19.12 6.11
CA ASN A 416 -18.77 20.12 5.38
C ASN A 416 -17.97 21.01 6.34
N ASN A 417 -16.88 21.64 5.84
CA ASN A 417 -15.97 22.49 6.61
C ASN A 417 -15.28 21.81 7.81
N SER A 418 -15.23 20.47 7.84
CA SER A 418 -14.45 19.74 8.84
C SER A 418 -12.95 19.98 8.67
N SER A 419 -12.20 19.92 9.76
CA SER A 419 -10.75 20.09 9.76
C SER A 419 -10.05 19.08 10.65
N ALA A 420 -8.79 18.80 10.32
CA ALA A 420 -7.90 18.01 11.17
C ALA A 420 -6.49 18.55 11.08
N SER A 421 -5.78 18.56 12.21
CA SER A 421 -4.38 18.98 12.23
C SER A 421 -3.53 18.08 13.10
N ASP A 422 -2.25 18.03 12.81
CA ASP A 422 -1.25 17.41 13.70
C ASP A 422 0.06 18.21 13.69
N LEU A 423 0.63 18.37 14.87
CA LEU A 423 1.92 19.00 15.14
C LEU A 423 2.84 17.96 15.77
N ASN A 424 4.03 17.85 15.25
CA ASN A 424 4.96 16.78 15.59
C ASN A 424 6.37 17.29 15.82
N LEU A 425 7.05 16.77 16.86
CA LEU A 425 8.48 16.95 17.11
C LEU A 425 9.13 15.59 17.31
N PHE A 426 10.28 15.36 16.70
CA PHE A 426 11.00 14.09 16.83
C PHE A 426 12.51 14.30 16.94
N ALA A 427 13.17 13.31 17.56
CA ALA A 427 14.62 13.19 17.57
C ALA A 427 15.01 11.71 17.54
N GLN A 428 16.08 11.39 16.81
CA GLN A 428 16.69 10.06 16.76
C GLN A 428 18.20 10.20 16.87
N SER A 429 18.80 9.33 17.66
CA SER A 429 20.24 9.19 17.78
C SER A 429 20.68 7.83 17.27
N GLU A 430 21.71 7.82 16.46
CA GLU A 430 22.44 6.62 16.06
C GLU A 430 23.83 6.68 16.67
N VAL A 431 24.18 5.68 17.49
CA VAL A 431 25.42 5.62 18.25
C VAL A 431 26.20 4.38 17.87
N GLU A 432 27.44 4.56 17.42
CA GLU A 432 28.39 3.46 17.26
C GLU A 432 29.05 3.21 18.63
N VAL A 433 28.53 2.21 19.37
CA VAL A 433 29.02 1.87 20.72
C VAL A 433 30.38 1.20 20.62
N TRP A 434 30.50 0.26 19.68
CA TRP A 434 31.75 -0.40 19.27
C TRP A 434 31.79 -0.51 17.76
N SER A 435 32.90 -0.93 17.20
CA SER A 435 33.08 -1.10 15.75
C SER A 435 32.03 -2.05 15.10
N ASP A 436 31.52 -2.98 15.88
CA ASP A 436 30.57 -4.02 15.50
C ASP A 436 29.15 -3.83 16.07
N LEU A 437 28.94 -2.85 16.95
CA LEU A 437 27.66 -2.59 17.59
C LEU A 437 27.17 -1.15 17.36
N GLN A 438 26.05 -1.00 16.68
CA GLN A 438 25.32 0.26 16.50
C GLN A 438 23.98 0.19 17.22
N LEU A 439 23.65 1.24 17.97
CA LEU A 439 22.36 1.47 18.59
C LEU A 439 21.63 2.63 17.91
N VAL A 440 20.32 2.51 17.79
CA VAL A 440 19.41 3.55 17.30
C VAL A 440 18.37 3.79 18.38
N LEU A 441 18.22 5.03 18.83
CA LEU A 441 17.24 5.43 19.84
C LEU A 441 16.47 6.64 19.33
N GLY A 442 15.16 6.62 19.41
CA GLY A 442 14.35 7.73 18.94
C GLY A 442 13.07 7.94 19.72
N GLY A 443 12.60 9.19 19.72
CA GLY A 443 11.34 9.60 20.33
C GLY A 443 10.63 10.67 19.52
N ARG A 444 9.29 10.67 19.56
CA ARG A 444 8.40 11.64 18.91
C ARG A 444 7.25 11.99 19.82
N LEU A 445 6.96 13.28 19.90
CA LEU A 445 5.75 13.83 20.49
C LEU A 445 4.85 14.33 19.36
N THR A 446 3.59 13.92 19.40
CA THR A 446 2.55 14.35 18.46
C THR A 446 1.39 14.95 19.23
N HIS A 447 0.89 16.10 18.78
CA HIS A 447 -0.40 16.66 19.17
C HIS A 447 -1.32 16.67 17.96
N TYR A 448 -2.57 16.20 18.11
CA TYR A 448 -3.58 16.17 17.04
C TYR A 448 -4.87 16.82 17.50
N ASP A 449 -5.59 17.43 16.53
CA ASP A 449 -6.91 18.02 16.73
C ASP A 449 -7.79 17.69 15.51
N LEU A 450 -9.07 17.40 15.73
CA LEU A 450 -10.07 17.11 14.74
C LEU A 450 -11.36 17.84 15.10
N GLN A 451 -11.96 18.53 14.14
CA GLN A 451 -13.18 19.32 14.32
C GLN A 451 -14.17 19.07 13.19
N ALA A 452 -15.46 18.90 13.54
CA ALA A 452 -16.56 18.71 12.60
C ALA A 452 -17.86 19.23 13.17
N ASP A 453 -18.67 19.95 12.40
CA ASP A 453 -20.00 20.40 12.81
C ASP A 453 -21.05 19.36 12.39
N LEU A 454 -21.66 18.71 13.38
CA LEU A 454 -22.68 17.69 13.21
C LEU A 454 -24.11 18.23 13.32
N SER A 455 -24.28 19.50 13.64
CA SER A 455 -25.59 20.13 13.96
C SER A 455 -26.60 20.09 12.80
N SER A 456 -26.11 20.03 11.55
CA SER A 456 -26.99 19.96 10.36
C SER A 456 -27.76 18.63 10.24
N ARG A 457 -27.27 17.55 10.89
CA ARG A 457 -27.96 16.24 10.95
C ARG A 457 -28.71 16.04 12.23
N ASP A 458 -28.10 16.40 13.34
CA ASP A 458 -28.70 16.34 14.66
C ASP A 458 -28.13 17.44 15.55
N THR A 459 -28.96 18.43 15.91
CA THR A 459 -28.58 19.58 16.72
C THR A 459 -28.04 19.19 18.12
N SER A 460 -28.34 17.99 18.61
CA SER A 460 -27.85 17.50 19.89
C SER A 460 -26.35 17.20 19.90
N PHE A 461 -25.75 16.96 18.74
CA PHE A 461 -24.31 16.69 18.64
C PHE A 461 -23.44 17.95 18.50
N GLY A 462 -23.99 19.03 17.89
CA GLY A 462 -23.27 20.31 17.76
C GLY A 462 -21.90 20.21 17.12
N LEU A 463 -20.97 21.00 17.62
CA LEU A 463 -19.57 20.97 17.20
C LEU A 463 -18.84 19.78 17.88
N TYR A 464 -18.46 18.78 17.09
CA TYR A 464 -17.59 17.70 17.53
C TYR A 464 -16.12 18.15 17.50
N GLN A 465 -15.41 17.93 18.60
CA GLN A 465 -13.99 18.18 18.71
C GLN A 465 -13.30 17.02 19.45
N LYS A 466 -12.23 16.48 18.87
CA LYS A 466 -11.36 15.47 19.48
C LYS A 466 -9.91 15.91 19.36
N SER A 467 -9.23 16.06 20.48
CA SER A 467 -7.80 16.39 20.52
C SER A 467 -7.05 15.43 21.44
N GLY A 468 -5.77 15.29 21.24
CA GLY A 468 -4.96 14.43 22.07
C GLY A 468 -3.46 14.54 21.79
N GLN A 469 -2.70 13.79 22.56
CA GLN A 469 -1.24 13.69 22.44
C GLN A 469 -0.81 12.24 22.41
N ALA A 470 0.27 11.96 21.69
CA ALA A 470 0.88 10.64 21.63
C ALA A 470 2.41 10.75 21.73
N LEU A 471 3.00 9.88 22.54
CA LEU A 471 4.44 9.70 22.62
C LEU A 471 4.78 8.35 21.98
N THR A 472 5.66 8.35 20.98
CA THR A 472 6.14 7.13 20.32
C THR A 472 7.66 7.09 20.35
N GLY A 473 8.22 5.88 20.35
CA GLY A 473 9.67 5.69 20.39
C GLY A 473 10.10 4.44 19.64
N ASN A 474 11.39 4.37 19.37
CA ASN A 474 12.03 3.17 18.85
C ASN A 474 13.39 2.93 19.46
N THR A 475 13.78 1.66 19.48
CA THR A 475 15.13 1.21 19.82
C THR A 475 15.54 0.17 18.81
N GLY A 476 16.67 0.40 18.14
CA GLY A 476 17.22 -0.49 17.13
C GLY A 476 18.64 -0.91 17.49
N VAL A 477 18.99 -2.14 17.12
CA VAL A 477 20.34 -2.71 17.30
C VAL A 477 20.79 -3.28 15.98
N VAL A 478 22.03 -2.97 15.59
CA VAL A 478 22.75 -3.66 14.52
C VAL A 478 24.04 -4.19 15.11
N PHE A 479 24.18 -5.50 15.15
CA PHE A 479 25.39 -6.19 15.60
C PHE A 479 26.02 -6.94 14.42
N SER A 480 27.24 -6.53 14.07
CA SER A 480 28.01 -7.13 12.97
C SER A 480 28.70 -8.42 13.48
N ILE A 481 28.08 -9.56 13.20
CA ILE A 481 28.69 -10.88 13.50
C ILE A 481 29.96 -11.07 12.69
N THR A 482 29.93 -10.62 11.43
CA THR A 482 31.06 -10.51 10.52
C THR A 482 30.87 -9.26 9.64
N GLU A 483 31.86 -8.88 8.85
CA GLU A 483 31.74 -7.79 7.87
C GLU A 483 30.58 -7.97 6.88
N ASN A 484 30.15 -9.19 6.65
CA ASN A 484 29.13 -9.56 5.66
C ASN A 484 27.85 -10.13 6.28
N LEU A 485 27.73 -10.19 7.62
CA LEU A 485 26.58 -10.73 8.31
C LEU A 485 26.25 -9.91 9.56
N ASN A 486 25.07 -9.31 9.57
CA ASN A 486 24.55 -8.58 10.71
C ASN A 486 23.35 -9.31 11.34
N TRP A 487 23.36 -9.37 12.68
CA TRP A 487 22.16 -9.57 13.45
C TRP A 487 21.52 -8.19 13.73
N VAL A 488 20.21 -8.12 13.54
CA VAL A 488 19.47 -6.88 13.74
C VAL A 488 18.27 -7.13 14.63
N ALA A 489 17.96 -6.17 15.50
CA ALA A 489 16.72 -6.15 16.25
C ALA A 489 16.16 -4.73 16.28
N ASN A 490 14.84 -4.62 16.31
CA ASN A 490 14.14 -3.35 16.40
C ASN A 490 12.90 -3.50 17.27
N PHE A 491 12.76 -2.62 18.25
CA PHE A 491 11.54 -2.43 19.02
C PHE A 491 11.01 -1.05 18.73
N GLY A 492 9.73 -0.94 18.44
CA GLY A 492 9.12 0.35 18.16
C GLY A 492 7.68 0.40 18.60
N THR A 493 7.22 1.60 18.93
CA THR A 493 5.82 1.90 19.17
C THR A 493 5.25 2.75 18.05
N ALA A 494 3.97 2.60 17.78
CA ALA A 494 3.24 3.42 16.83
C ALA A 494 1.84 3.72 17.36
N PHE A 495 1.25 4.75 16.79
CA PHE A 495 -0.13 5.12 17.08
C PHE A 495 -0.85 5.59 15.82
N ARG A 496 -2.18 5.65 15.89
CA ARG A 496 -3.03 6.28 14.90
C ARG A 496 -4.13 7.06 15.60
N SER A 497 -4.14 8.36 15.39
CA SER A 497 -5.27 9.20 15.81
C SER A 497 -6.52 8.86 14.98
N PRO A 498 -7.73 8.88 15.57
CA PRO A 498 -8.97 8.84 14.82
C PRO A 498 -9.00 9.95 13.76
N ASN A 499 -9.64 9.68 12.64
CA ASN A 499 -9.83 10.64 11.56
C ASN A 499 -11.33 10.85 11.26
N LEU A 500 -11.66 11.72 10.31
CA LEU A 500 -13.06 11.98 9.93
C LEU A 500 -13.79 10.74 9.43
N ASN A 501 -13.07 9.79 8.79
CA ASN A 501 -13.69 8.54 8.36
C ASN A 501 -14.02 7.58 9.52
N ASP A 502 -13.33 7.68 10.64
CA ASP A 502 -13.65 6.90 11.82
C ASP A 502 -14.83 7.52 12.59
N THR A 503 -14.87 8.84 12.66
CA THR A 503 -15.72 9.57 13.61
C THR A 503 -17.02 10.10 13.03
N THR A 504 -17.03 10.54 11.74
CA THR A 504 -18.14 11.35 11.21
C THR A 504 -18.74 10.85 9.91
N VAL A 505 -18.19 9.78 9.32
CA VAL A 505 -18.64 9.28 8.01
C VAL A 505 -20.10 8.78 8.05
N VAL A 506 -20.86 9.11 6.98
CA VAL A 506 -22.13 8.43 6.68
C VAL A 506 -22.02 7.81 5.29
N GLU A 507 -21.88 6.49 5.23
CA GLU A 507 -21.64 5.79 3.97
C GLU A 507 -22.40 4.47 3.88
N VAL A 508 -23.08 4.25 2.75
CA VAL A 508 -23.65 2.93 2.43
C VAL A 508 -22.54 2.02 1.92
N THR A 509 -22.36 0.89 2.59
CA THR A 509 -21.36 -0.13 2.27
C THR A 509 -22.03 -1.40 1.72
N ASN A 510 -21.29 -2.45 1.41
CA ASN A 510 -21.84 -3.76 1.03
C ASN A 510 -22.48 -4.52 2.22
N GLU A 511 -22.22 -4.08 3.43
CA GLU A 511 -22.58 -4.79 4.64
C GLU A 511 -23.66 -4.03 5.44
N GLY A 512 -23.95 -2.76 5.07
CA GLY A 512 -24.89 -1.89 5.74
C GLY A 512 -24.49 -0.41 5.65
N ILE A 513 -24.90 0.40 6.61
CA ILE A 513 -24.62 1.84 6.65
C ILE A 513 -23.61 2.12 7.75
N ASP A 514 -22.51 2.76 7.40
CA ASP A 514 -21.59 3.34 8.39
C ASP A 514 -22.19 4.65 8.90
N ALA A 515 -22.26 4.81 10.21
CA ALA A 515 -22.76 5.97 10.90
C ALA A 515 -21.66 6.61 11.77
N PRO A 516 -21.78 7.90 12.14
CA PRO A 516 -20.80 8.58 12.98
C PRO A 516 -20.57 7.85 14.31
N SER A 517 -19.32 7.86 14.77
CA SER A 517 -18.93 7.39 16.09
C SER A 517 -18.04 8.43 16.77
N LEU A 518 -18.49 8.97 17.89
CA LEU A 518 -17.90 10.17 18.48
C LEU A 518 -16.94 9.86 19.63
N ASP A 519 -17.01 8.66 20.20
CA ASP A 519 -16.18 8.24 21.33
C ASP A 519 -15.17 7.17 20.88
N ILE A 520 -14.16 7.62 20.14
CA ILE A 520 -13.11 6.74 19.62
C ILE A 520 -11.75 7.22 20.13
N ASP A 521 -10.99 6.32 20.71
CA ASP A 521 -9.64 6.55 21.16
C ASP A 521 -8.59 6.21 20.08
N PRO A 522 -7.36 6.73 20.15
CA PRO A 522 -6.29 6.37 19.26
C PRO A 522 -5.91 4.90 19.35
N GLU A 523 -5.69 4.26 18.19
CA GLU A 523 -5.02 2.96 18.15
C GLU A 523 -3.57 3.11 18.61
N SER A 524 -3.08 2.16 19.37
CA SER A 524 -1.67 2.08 19.77
C SER A 524 -1.10 0.71 19.43
N SER A 525 0.21 0.65 19.17
CA SER A 525 0.88 -0.62 18.91
C SER A 525 2.32 -0.62 19.37
N TRP A 526 2.82 -1.81 19.66
CA TRP A 526 4.24 -2.08 19.74
C TRP A 526 4.61 -3.27 18.87
N THR A 527 5.84 -3.26 18.38
CA THR A 527 6.36 -4.35 17.56
C THR A 527 7.80 -4.64 17.94
N LEU A 528 8.11 -5.93 18.06
CA LEU A 528 9.46 -6.46 18.16
C LEU A 528 9.81 -7.17 16.86
N GLU A 529 10.95 -6.84 16.31
CA GLU A 529 11.54 -7.49 15.14
C GLU A 529 12.93 -8.00 15.47
N ALA A 530 13.28 -9.17 14.94
CA ALA A 530 14.65 -9.68 15.00
C ALA A 530 14.96 -10.38 13.69
N GLY A 531 16.21 -10.27 13.22
CA GLY A 531 16.56 -10.83 11.93
C GLY A 531 18.06 -10.92 11.66
N LEU A 532 18.36 -11.49 10.52
CA LEU A 532 19.70 -11.58 9.96
C LEU A 532 19.72 -10.87 8.60
N LYS A 533 20.76 -10.11 8.36
CA LYS A 533 21.06 -9.49 7.07
C LYS A 533 22.42 -9.94 6.59
N ALA A 534 22.48 -10.47 5.39
CA ALA A 534 23.68 -10.98 4.76
C ALA A 534 24.04 -10.18 3.51
N ASN A 535 25.32 -9.89 3.32
CA ASN A 535 25.85 -9.17 2.17
C ASN A 535 27.20 -9.78 1.75
N PHE A 536 27.16 -11.03 1.32
CA PHE A 536 28.33 -11.73 0.76
C PHE A 536 28.47 -11.44 -0.73
N SER A 537 29.64 -11.68 -1.28
CA SER A 537 29.94 -11.40 -2.69
C SER A 537 29.00 -12.08 -3.70
N ARG A 538 28.45 -13.25 -3.34
CA ARG A 538 27.51 -14.03 -4.17
C ARG A 538 26.12 -14.17 -3.59
N PHE A 539 25.90 -13.73 -2.35
CA PHE A 539 24.61 -13.86 -1.67
C PHE A 539 24.27 -12.60 -0.89
N ILE A 540 23.12 -12.00 -1.21
CA ILE A 540 22.52 -10.92 -0.44
C ILE A 540 21.17 -11.39 0.02
N GLY A 541 20.84 -11.21 1.30
CA GLY A 541 19.56 -11.66 1.79
C GLY A 541 19.21 -11.11 3.16
N ALA A 542 17.93 -11.27 3.51
CA ALA A 542 17.42 -10.93 4.82
C ALA A 542 16.39 -11.96 5.27
N ALA A 543 16.41 -12.27 6.55
CA ALA A 543 15.39 -13.04 7.24
C ALA A 543 14.93 -12.26 8.45
N THR A 544 13.62 -12.01 8.57
CA THR A 544 13.05 -11.24 9.67
C THR A 544 11.90 -11.99 10.31
N LEU A 545 11.92 -12.08 11.63
CA LEU A 545 10.80 -12.49 12.46
C LEU A 545 10.20 -11.22 13.08
N TYR A 546 8.88 -11.16 13.15
CA TYR A 546 8.21 -10.03 13.79
C TYR A 546 7.01 -10.47 14.63
N HIS A 547 6.77 -9.69 15.68
CA HIS A 547 5.64 -9.80 16.57
C HIS A 547 5.11 -8.41 16.88
N SER A 548 3.86 -8.15 16.54
CA SER A 548 3.16 -6.88 16.77
C SER A 548 1.94 -7.12 17.65
N GLU A 549 1.71 -6.22 18.58
CA GLU A 549 0.47 -6.13 19.34
C GLU A 549 -0.15 -4.76 19.12
N ILE A 550 -1.43 -4.74 18.74
CA ILE A 550 -2.22 -3.53 18.50
C ILE A 550 -3.32 -3.51 19.55
N ARG A 551 -3.47 -2.40 20.24
CA ARG A 551 -4.52 -2.14 21.23
C ARG A 551 -5.45 -1.06 20.71
N ASP A 552 -6.68 -1.10 21.20
CA ASP A 552 -7.70 -0.13 20.86
C ASP A 552 -7.93 -0.04 19.35
N LEU A 553 -7.84 -1.22 18.67
CA LEU A 553 -8.01 -1.31 17.24
C LEU A 553 -9.41 -0.82 16.86
N ILE A 554 -9.46 0.22 16.03
CA ILE A 554 -10.72 0.78 15.56
C ILE A 554 -11.29 -0.17 14.51
N SER A 555 -12.43 -0.75 14.82
CA SER A 555 -13.10 -1.73 14.00
C SER A 555 -14.57 -1.40 13.84
N ARG A 556 -15.14 -1.87 12.74
CA ARG A 556 -16.53 -1.68 12.39
C ARG A 556 -17.41 -2.69 13.12
N VAL A 557 -18.33 -2.21 13.94
CA VAL A 557 -19.26 -3.02 14.75
C VAL A 557 -20.71 -2.65 14.48
N PRO A 558 -21.67 -3.59 14.54
CA PRO A 558 -23.10 -3.26 14.51
C PRO A 558 -23.48 -2.35 15.67
N VAL A 559 -24.24 -1.31 15.40
CA VAL A 559 -24.75 -0.38 16.45
C VAL A 559 -25.48 -1.14 17.56
N LYS A 560 -26.26 -2.17 17.22
CA LYS A 560 -26.98 -3.00 18.20
C LYS A 560 -26.04 -3.74 19.16
N GLU A 561 -24.86 -4.15 18.70
CA GLU A 561 -23.85 -4.80 19.54
C GLU A 561 -23.10 -3.76 20.41
N ALA A 562 -22.77 -2.59 19.88
CA ALA A 562 -22.10 -1.52 20.61
C ALA A 562 -22.95 -0.89 21.70
N TYR A 563 -24.28 -0.87 21.51
CA TYR A 563 -25.28 -0.32 22.45
C TYR A 563 -26.13 -1.40 23.08
N ASP A 564 -25.61 -2.60 23.30
CA ASP A 564 -26.36 -3.71 23.88
C ASP A 564 -26.99 -3.32 25.22
N GLY A 565 -28.33 -3.43 25.32
CA GLY A 565 -29.11 -3.04 26.51
C GLY A 565 -29.20 -1.53 26.77
N LYS A 566 -28.67 -0.66 25.90
CA LYS A 566 -28.78 0.80 26.02
C LYS A 566 -29.73 1.40 24.98
N ASP A 567 -30.33 2.56 25.29
CA ASP A 567 -31.07 3.33 24.30
C ASP A 567 -30.18 3.84 23.19
N LEU A 568 -30.58 3.61 21.93
CA LEU A 568 -29.85 4.14 20.77
C LEU A 568 -29.98 5.67 20.72
N PRO A 569 -28.88 6.38 20.48
CA PRO A 569 -28.90 7.80 20.14
C PRO A 569 -29.88 8.10 18.99
N LYS A 570 -30.47 9.32 19.01
CA LYS A 570 -31.44 9.77 18.02
C LYS A 570 -30.92 9.62 16.59
N LEU A 571 -29.68 10.00 16.33
CA LEU A 571 -29.04 9.88 15.01
C LEU A 571 -29.17 8.46 14.42
N TYR A 572 -28.91 7.42 15.22
CA TYR A 572 -28.98 6.04 14.73
C TYR A 572 -30.42 5.59 14.54
N LYS A 573 -31.36 6.10 15.38
CA LYS A 573 -32.80 5.86 15.20
C LYS A 573 -33.28 6.49 13.89
N ASP A 574 -32.86 7.71 13.58
CA ASP A 574 -33.21 8.42 12.35
C ASP A 574 -32.64 7.72 11.10
N ILE A 575 -31.37 7.33 11.14
CA ILE A 575 -30.76 6.53 10.07
C ILE A 575 -31.48 5.19 9.87
N GLN A 576 -31.89 4.53 10.96
CA GLN A 576 -32.63 3.26 10.90
C GLN A 576 -34.04 3.46 10.32
N LEU A 577 -34.73 4.56 10.65
CA LEU A 577 -36.01 4.90 10.07
C LEU A 577 -35.95 5.16 8.56
N GLU A 578 -34.91 5.82 8.10
CA GLU A 578 -34.66 6.03 6.65
C GLU A 578 -34.30 4.72 5.92
N ASN A 579 -33.77 3.71 6.63
CA ASN A 579 -33.26 2.46 6.06
C ASN A 579 -33.64 1.26 6.95
N PRO A 580 -34.94 0.89 7.07
CA PRO A 580 -35.43 -0.04 8.08
C PRO A 580 -34.82 -1.45 8.02
N ASP A 581 -34.48 -1.93 6.81
CA ASP A 581 -33.96 -3.28 6.58
C ASP A 581 -32.41 -3.33 6.49
N THR A 582 -31.72 -2.20 6.78
CA THR A 582 -30.28 -2.11 6.62
C THR A 582 -29.59 -2.05 7.98
N GLU A 583 -28.61 -2.91 8.20
CA GLU A 583 -27.80 -2.91 9.43
C GLU A 583 -26.95 -1.62 9.51
N ILE A 584 -26.95 -0.97 10.67
CA ILE A 584 -26.14 0.22 10.94
C ILE A 584 -24.87 -0.20 11.68
N PHE A 585 -23.76 0.34 11.25
CA PHE A 585 -22.45 0.12 11.83
C PHE A 585 -21.83 1.42 12.31
N ILE A 586 -21.04 1.33 13.36
CA ILE A 586 -20.17 2.39 13.83
C ILE A 586 -18.73 1.87 13.91
N GLN A 587 -17.79 2.76 14.02
CA GLN A 587 -16.43 2.41 14.42
C GLN A 587 -16.34 2.40 15.95
N ASP A 588 -15.58 1.46 16.51
CA ASP A 588 -15.39 1.35 17.96
C ASP A 588 -14.01 0.76 18.25
N ASN A 589 -13.43 1.07 19.42
CA ASN A 589 -12.17 0.52 19.90
C ASN A 589 -12.43 -0.83 20.57
N ILE A 590 -12.46 -1.89 19.79
CA ILE A 590 -12.95 -3.17 20.32
C ILE A 590 -11.85 -4.14 20.70
N ASP A 591 -10.64 -4.01 20.13
CA ASP A 591 -9.79 -5.17 20.06
C ASP A 591 -8.36 -4.95 20.51
N GLN A 592 -7.86 -5.95 21.21
CA GLN A 592 -6.44 -6.23 21.30
C GLN A 592 -6.10 -7.31 20.27
N THR A 593 -5.21 -6.97 19.35
CA THR A 593 -4.86 -7.83 18.22
C THR A 593 -3.37 -8.11 18.20
N GLN A 594 -3.00 -9.34 17.89
CA GLN A 594 -1.63 -9.80 17.73
C GLN A 594 -1.38 -10.20 16.27
N ILE A 595 -0.25 -9.75 15.70
CA ILE A 595 0.20 -10.13 14.36
C ILE A 595 1.64 -10.62 14.45
N ARG A 596 1.91 -11.81 13.89
CA ARG A 596 3.23 -12.43 13.85
C ARG A 596 3.56 -12.87 12.45
N GLY A 597 4.84 -12.93 12.11
CA GLY A 597 5.21 -13.46 10.81
C GLY A 597 6.69 -13.61 10.59
N ILE A 598 6.97 -14.16 9.40
CA ILE A 598 8.30 -14.42 8.89
C ILE A 598 8.38 -13.84 7.49
N GLU A 599 9.42 -13.07 7.24
CA GLU A 599 9.75 -12.51 5.94
C GLU A 599 11.15 -12.95 5.54
N LEU A 600 11.28 -13.50 4.34
CA LEU A 600 12.53 -13.98 3.78
C LEU A 600 12.73 -13.37 2.40
N SER A 601 13.94 -12.90 2.11
CA SER A 601 14.32 -12.46 0.77
C SER A 601 15.78 -12.76 0.52
N GLY A 602 16.11 -13.05 -0.73
CA GLY A 602 17.50 -13.31 -1.08
C GLY A 602 17.76 -13.25 -2.57
N THR A 603 18.97 -12.88 -2.90
CA THR A 603 19.55 -12.88 -4.25
C THR A 603 20.84 -13.68 -4.24
N VAL A 604 20.98 -14.62 -5.15
CA VAL A 604 22.17 -15.45 -5.33
C VAL A 604 22.75 -15.23 -6.72
N VAL A 605 23.98 -14.82 -6.80
CA VAL A 605 24.74 -14.74 -8.05
C VAL A 605 25.34 -16.11 -8.36
N LEU A 606 24.70 -16.87 -9.25
CA LEU A 606 25.16 -18.20 -9.64
C LEU A 606 26.43 -18.13 -10.50
N ASN A 607 26.48 -17.18 -11.40
CA ASN A 607 27.65 -16.82 -12.19
C ASN A 607 27.48 -15.41 -12.80
N SER A 608 28.45 -14.95 -13.59
CA SER A 608 28.43 -13.61 -14.22
C SER A 608 27.22 -13.32 -15.13
N ARG A 609 26.45 -14.35 -15.49
CA ARG A 609 25.28 -14.23 -16.39
C ARG A 609 23.97 -14.55 -15.69
N LEU A 610 24.00 -15.29 -14.62
CA LEU A 610 22.82 -15.91 -14.02
C LEU A 610 22.68 -15.53 -12.56
N THR A 611 21.57 -14.91 -12.22
CA THR A 611 21.21 -14.50 -10.86
C THR A 611 19.85 -15.10 -10.48
N MET A 612 19.75 -15.70 -9.32
CA MET A 612 18.50 -16.17 -8.74
C MET A 612 18.05 -15.18 -7.66
N TYR A 613 16.77 -14.87 -7.66
CA TYR A 613 16.13 -14.03 -6.65
C TYR A 613 14.89 -14.75 -6.10
N GLY A 614 14.63 -14.60 -4.81
CA GLY A 614 13.42 -15.14 -4.20
C GLY A 614 13.02 -14.38 -2.96
N HIS A 615 11.72 -14.42 -2.66
CA HIS A 615 11.18 -13.98 -1.39
C HIS A 615 9.95 -14.79 -1.01
N GLY A 616 9.66 -14.82 0.29
CA GLY A 616 8.47 -15.44 0.84
C GLY A 616 8.04 -14.75 2.13
N THR A 617 6.74 -14.79 2.41
CA THR A 617 6.17 -14.24 3.64
C THR A 617 5.06 -15.12 4.17
N ILE A 618 5.01 -15.22 5.49
CA ILE A 618 3.91 -15.85 6.25
C ILE A 618 3.50 -14.85 7.33
N THR A 619 2.24 -14.47 7.33
CA THR A 619 1.64 -13.59 8.34
C THR A 619 0.50 -14.32 9.03
N ARG A 620 0.40 -14.20 10.34
CA ARG A 620 -0.68 -14.73 11.16
C ARG A 620 -1.16 -13.68 12.15
N GLY A 621 -2.45 -13.40 12.11
CA GLY A 621 -3.09 -12.48 13.03
C GLY A 621 -4.14 -13.18 13.89
N ARG A 622 -4.27 -12.70 15.13
CA ARG A 622 -5.26 -13.17 16.10
C ARG A 622 -5.80 -12.01 16.91
N ILE A 623 -7.12 -11.96 17.06
CA ILE A 623 -7.78 -11.11 18.04
C ILE A 623 -7.62 -11.78 19.40
N LEU A 624 -7.08 -11.05 20.37
CA LEU A 624 -6.85 -11.52 21.74
C LEU A 624 -8.01 -11.16 22.66
N LYS A 625 -8.61 -9.99 22.43
CA LYS A 625 -9.78 -9.50 23.16
C LYS A 625 -10.71 -8.77 22.21
N ASN A 626 -12.01 -8.92 22.45
CA ASN A 626 -13.08 -8.18 21.81
C ASN A 626 -13.96 -7.60 22.93
N ASN A 627 -14.12 -6.26 22.99
CA ASN A 627 -14.81 -5.57 24.10
C ASN A 627 -14.30 -5.96 25.50
N GLY A 628 -12.97 -6.16 25.60
CA GLY A 628 -12.32 -6.55 26.86
C GLY A 628 -12.32 -8.05 27.16
N GLU A 629 -13.14 -8.84 26.49
CA GLU A 629 -13.28 -10.29 26.70
C GLU A 629 -12.53 -11.10 25.63
N PRO A 630 -12.01 -12.29 25.96
CA PRO A 630 -11.44 -13.17 24.96
C PRO A 630 -12.53 -13.65 23.97
N PRO A 631 -12.20 -13.79 22.67
CA PRO A 631 -13.13 -14.31 21.68
C PRO A 631 -13.67 -15.70 22.06
N ASN A 632 -14.91 -15.99 21.72
CA ASN A 632 -15.49 -17.31 21.95
C ASN A 632 -14.71 -18.38 21.19
N PRO A 633 -14.11 -19.38 21.87
CA PRO A 633 -13.28 -20.41 21.24
C PRO A 633 -14.06 -21.34 20.31
N GLU A 634 -15.38 -21.42 20.45
CA GLU A 634 -16.25 -22.21 19.57
C GLU A 634 -16.48 -21.50 18.22
N GLU A 635 -16.19 -20.19 18.14
CA GLU A 635 -16.34 -19.35 16.95
C GLU A 635 -14.98 -19.07 16.31
N PHE A 636 -14.42 -20.01 15.54
CA PHE A 636 -13.10 -19.86 14.91
C PHE A 636 -12.88 -18.53 14.17
N TRP A 637 -13.95 -17.96 13.60
CA TRP A 637 -13.90 -16.68 12.90
C TRP A 637 -13.72 -15.47 13.84
N ALA A 638 -14.11 -15.60 15.11
CA ALA A 638 -14.03 -14.52 16.09
C ALA A 638 -12.58 -14.18 16.47
N GLU A 639 -11.69 -15.16 16.40
CA GLU A 639 -10.26 -14.97 16.68
C GLU A 639 -9.44 -14.47 15.49
N ARG A 640 -10.02 -14.31 14.28
CA ARG A 640 -9.26 -14.01 13.06
C ARG A 640 -9.28 -12.53 12.73
N ILE A 641 -8.13 -12.02 12.31
CA ILE A 641 -8.06 -10.66 11.76
C ILE A 641 -8.59 -10.63 10.32
N ARG A 642 -9.22 -9.53 9.97
CA ARG A 642 -9.71 -9.32 8.61
C ARG A 642 -8.53 -9.14 7.64
N ARG A 643 -8.63 -9.71 6.43
CA ARG A 643 -7.66 -9.59 5.34
C ARG A 643 -6.27 -10.13 5.68
N GLU A 644 -6.19 -11.15 6.51
CA GLU A 644 -4.94 -11.88 6.72
C GLU A 644 -4.39 -12.36 5.37
N ALA A 645 -3.18 -11.93 5.01
CA ALA A 645 -2.55 -12.36 3.78
C ALA A 645 -2.23 -13.86 3.83
N PRO A 646 -2.55 -14.66 2.78
CA PRO A 646 -2.10 -16.04 2.69
C PRO A 646 -0.56 -16.09 2.59
N PRO A 647 0.07 -17.21 2.97
CA PRO A 647 1.48 -17.43 2.65
C PRO A 647 1.72 -17.23 1.15
N MET A 648 2.68 -16.40 0.80
CA MET A 648 2.93 -16.04 -0.60
C MET A 648 4.41 -15.79 -0.85
N GLY A 649 4.80 -15.87 -2.13
CA GLY A 649 6.18 -15.66 -2.51
C GLY A 649 6.43 -15.68 -4.00
N MET A 650 7.70 -15.49 -4.33
CA MET A 650 8.21 -15.49 -5.70
C MET A 650 9.62 -16.11 -5.75
N ILE A 651 9.90 -16.83 -6.81
CA ILE A 651 11.25 -17.27 -7.19
C ILE A 651 11.48 -16.87 -8.63
N ALA A 652 12.64 -16.31 -8.91
CA ALA A 652 13.01 -15.80 -10.22
C ALA A 652 14.42 -16.20 -10.59
N LEU A 653 14.63 -16.48 -11.86
CA LEU A 653 15.92 -16.69 -12.47
C LEU A 653 16.14 -15.65 -13.58
N GLN A 654 17.15 -14.81 -13.41
CA GLN A 654 17.49 -13.76 -14.37
C GLN A 654 18.80 -14.09 -15.07
N TRP A 655 18.75 -14.06 -16.39
CA TRP A 655 19.92 -14.16 -17.24
C TRP A 655 20.22 -12.82 -17.92
N LYS A 656 21.50 -12.45 -17.96
CA LYS A 656 22.01 -11.27 -18.68
C LYS A 656 23.04 -11.71 -19.71
N ALA A 657 22.94 -11.19 -20.92
CA ALA A 657 23.91 -11.46 -21.96
C ALA A 657 25.25 -10.78 -21.64
N PRO A 658 26.38 -11.48 -21.75
CA PRO A 658 27.68 -10.87 -21.55
C PRO A 658 27.94 -9.86 -22.67
N LYS A 659 28.37 -8.64 -22.28
CA LYS A 659 28.73 -7.55 -23.21
C LYS A 659 27.65 -7.16 -24.24
N LYS A 660 26.42 -7.63 -24.07
CA LYS A 660 25.28 -7.34 -24.95
C LYS A 660 24.11 -6.77 -24.15
N PRO A 661 23.30 -5.88 -24.73
CA PRO A 661 22.31 -5.11 -24.00
C PRO A 661 20.95 -5.83 -23.82
N TYR A 662 20.94 -7.16 -23.72
CA TYR A 662 19.71 -7.90 -23.51
C TYR A 662 19.74 -8.82 -22.29
N TRP A 663 18.58 -9.00 -21.70
CA TRP A 663 18.38 -9.80 -20.51
C TRP A 663 17.01 -10.51 -20.58
N CYS A 664 16.86 -11.60 -19.85
CA CYS A 664 15.57 -12.23 -19.60
C CYS A 664 15.45 -12.69 -18.14
N LYS A 665 14.21 -12.76 -17.64
CA LYS A 665 13.87 -13.19 -16.29
C LYS A 665 12.66 -14.13 -16.40
N PHE A 666 12.84 -15.39 -16.02
CA PHE A 666 11.75 -16.31 -15.75
C PHE A 666 11.42 -16.29 -14.27
N TYR A 667 10.14 -16.25 -13.90
CA TYR A 667 9.75 -16.26 -12.50
C TYR A 667 8.41 -16.96 -12.27
N VAL A 668 8.32 -17.56 -11.10
CA VAL A 668 7.10 -18.16 -10.54
C VAL A 668 6.68 -17.31 -9.37
N ARG A 669 5.44 -16.89 -9.36
CA ARG A 669 4.81 -16.16 -8.26
C ARG A 669 3.54 -16.88 -7.85
N GLY A 670 3.27 -16.94 -6.54
CA GLY A 670 2.07 -17.62 -6.05
C GLY A 670 1.70 -17.23 -4.63
N ALA A 671 0.51 -17.67 -4.25
CA ALA A 671 -0.01 -17.61 -2.90
C ALA A 671 -0.73 -18.91 -2.57
N MET A 672 -0.67 -19.33 -1.32
CA MET A 672 -1.45 -20.46 -0.82
C MET A 672 -2.94 -20.08 -0.72
N GLU A 673 -3.80 -21.04 -0.49
CA GLU A 673 -5.21 -20.79 -0.21
C GLU A 673 -5.38 -20.04 1.12
N GLN A 674 -6.39 -19.15 1.18
CA GLN A 674 -6.79 -18.48 2.41
C GLN A 674 -8.17 -18.94 2.82
N ARG A 675 -8.22 -19.79 3.83
CA ARG A 675 -9.45 -20.31 4.47
C ARG A 675 -9.56 -19.92 5.94
N ARG A 676 -8.57 -19.21 6.49
CA ARG A 676 -8.60 -18.61 7.82
C ARG A 676 -9.37 -17.30 7.74
N LEU A 677 -10.68 -17.35 7.84
CA LEU A 677 -11.54 -16.21 7.60
C LEU A 677 -12.02 -15.60 8.91
N SER A 678 -11.97 -14.28 9.02
CA SER A 678 -12.63 -13.50 10.05
C SER A 678 -14.14 -13.35 9.75
N ARG A 679 -14.90 -12.86 10.73
CA ARG A 679 -16.30 -12.45 10.54
C ARG A 679 -16.46 -11.50 9.34
N GLY A 680 -15.59 -10.48 9.26
CA GLY A 680 -15.61 -9.51 8.18
C GLY A 680 -15.19 -10.08 6.81
N ASP A 681 -14.35 -11.12 6.77
CA ASP A 681 -14.00 -11.80 5.51
C ASP A 681 -15.15 -12.67 5.01
N ILE A 682 -15.88 -13.34 5.90
CA ILE A 682 -17.07 -14.15 5.55
C ILE A 682 -18.18 -13.25 4.98
N ARG A 683 -18.43 -12.10 5.61
CA ARG A 683 -19.41 -11.12 5.14
C ARG A 683 -19.01 -10.38 3.86
N ASP A 684 -17.74 -10.39 3.52
CA ASP A 684 -17.20 -9.66 2.36
C ASP A 684 -17.56 -10.38 1.03
N PRO A 685 -18.37 -9.78 0.14
CA PRO A 685 -18.80 -10.42 -1.11
C PRO A 685 -17.64 -10.65 -2.11
N ARG A 686 -16.48 -10.06 -1.87
CA ARG A 686 -15.26 -10.28 -2.67
C ARG A 686 -14.59 -11.62 -2.36
N ILE A 687 -14.89 -12.20 -1.20
CA ILE A 687 -14.39 -13.51 -0.78
C ILE A 687 -15.48 -14.54 -1.04
N GLN A 688 -15.16 -15.63 -1.70
CA GLN A 688 -16.14 -16.64 -2.04
C GLN A 688 -16.55 -17.46 -0.83
N GLY A 689 -17.83 -17.83 -0.77
CA GLY A 689 -18.41 -18.68 0.26
C GLY A 689 -19.86 -19.03 -0.04
N LYS A 690 -20.35 -20.11 0.54
CA LYS A 690 -21.75 -20.56 0.43
C LYS A 690 -22.72 -19.64 1.19
N THR A 691 -22.25 -19.00 2.24
CA THR A 691 -23.05 -18.12 3.10
C THR A 691 -22.27 -16.86 3.44
N ARG A 692 -23.00 -15.81 3.83
CA ARG A 692 -22.48 -14.57 4.41
C ARG A 692 -22.67 -14.51 5.93
N ASP A 693 -23.43 -15.43 6.48
CA ASP A 693 -23.57 -15.57 7.93
C ASP A 693 -22.38 -16.39 8.49
N PRO A 694 -21.53 -15.82 9.34
CA PRO A 694 -20.43 -16.53 9.95
C PRO A 694 -20.85 -17.78 10.74
N LYS A 695 -22.03 -17.79 11.33
CA LYS A 695 -22.57 -18.90 12.11
C LYS A 695 -22.94 -20.13 11.26
N LEU A 696 -23.12 -19.93 9.95
CA LEU A 696 -23.46 -20.99 9.00
C LEU A 696 -22.27 -21.51 8.20
N VAL A 697 -21.07 -20.98 8.44
CA VAL A 697 -19.83 -21.47 7.81
C VAL A 697 -19.33 -22.69 8.56
N GLU A 698 -19.11 -23.78 7.83
CA GLU A 698 -18.51 -24.98 8.37
C GLU A 698 -16.96 -24.86 8.41
N PHE A 699 -16.36 -25.28 9.51
CA PHE A 699 -14.92 -25.28 9.72
C PHE A 699 -14.41 -26.72 9.97
N ASP A 700 -13.18 -26.97 9.54
CA ASP A 700 -12.48 -28.20 9.90
C ASP A 700 -11.88 -28.11 11.34
N GLU A 701 -11.30 -29.20 11.82
CA GLU A 701 -10.65 -29.29 13.14
C GLU A 701 -9.53 -28.25 13.38
N ASN A 702 -8.98 -27.67 12.32
CA ASN A 702 -7.95 -26.63 12.38
C ASN A 702 -8.56 -25.21 12.26
N GLY A 703 -9.87 -25.07 12.28
CA GLY A 703 -10.60 -23.82 12.10
C GLY A 703 -10.47 -23.24 10.69
N LEU A 704 -10.25 -24.06 9.67
CA LEU A 704 -10.23 -23.61 8.28
C LEU A 704 -11.62 -23.78 7.65
N ALA A 705 -12.16 -22.71 7.06
CA ALA A 705 -13.46 -22.77 6.43
C ALA A 705 -13.50 -23.82 5.31
N LEU A 706 -14.49 -24.71 5.31
CA LEU A 706 -14.63 -25.77 4.32
C LEU A 706 -15.16 -25.26 2.99
N ASP A 707 -16.10 -24.33 3.04
CA ASP A 707 -16.88 -23.87 1.89
C ASP A 707 -16.70 -22.39 1.56
N ALA A 708 -15.71 -21.73 2.17
CA ALA A 708 -15.41 -20.33 1.94
C ALA A 708 -13.91 -20.06 1.88
N GLY A 709 -13.52 -18.95 1.25
CA GLY A 709 -12.14 -18.50 1.18
C GLY A 709 -11.67 -18.14 -0.22
N THR A 710 -10.37 -17.94 -0.34
CA THR A 710 -9.72 -17.66 -1.62
C THR A 710 -8.78 -18.80 -1.98
N PRO A 711 -8.94 -19.43 -3.12
CA PRO A 711 -8.07 -20.53 -3.56
C PRO A 711 -6.63 -20.10 -3.76
N GLY A 712 -5.70 -21.01 -3.51
CA GLY A 712 -4.30 -20.83 -3.83
C GLY A 712 -4.06 -20.77 -5.35
N TRP A 713 -3.01 -20.08 -5.74
CA TRP A 713 -2.67 -19.90 -7.13
C TRP A 713 -1.15 -19.75 -7.35
N TYR A 714 -0.72 -20.04 -8.55
CA TYR A 714 0.60 -19.67 -9.03
C TYR A 714 0.56 -19.34 -10.51
N THR A 715 1.48 -18.49 -10.94
CA THR A 715 1.68 -18.10 -12.34
C THR A 715 3.12 -18.30 -12.75
N LEU A 716 3.32 -18.72 -14.00
CA LEU A 716 4.61 -18.73 -14.67
C LEU A 716 4.71 -17.50 -15.54
N ASN A 717 5.84 -16.81 -15.48
CA ASN A 717 5.98 -15.51 -16.11
C ASN A 717 7.36 -15.37 -16.74
N LEU A 718 7.44 -14.63 -17.84
CA LEU A 718 8.68 -14.36 -18.57
C LEU A 718 8.78 -12.87 -18.86
N ARG A 719 9.91 -12.26 -18.53
CA ARG A 719 10.23 -10.88 -18.89
C ARG A 719 11.55 -10.83 -19.61
N GLY A 720 11.66 -9.90 -20.57
CA GLY A 720 12.91 -9.65 -21.26
C GLY A 720 12.99 -8.23 -21.74
N GLY A 721 14.20 -7.82 -22.04
CA GLY A 721 14.46 -6.48 -22.58
C GLY A 721 15.74 -6.42 -23.37
N VAL A 722 15.75 -5.45 -24.27
CA VAL A 722 16.92 -5.14 -25.12
C VAL A 722 17.07 -3.62 -25.23
N LYS A 723 18.31 -3.14 -25.16
CA LYS A 723 18.67 -1.77 -25.50
C LYS A 723 19.02 -1.72 -26.98
N LEU A 724 18.22 -0.98 -27.75
CA LEU A 724 18.36 -0.78 -29.19
C LEU A 724 19.19 0.50 -29.43
N GLY A 725 20.43 0.34 -29.82
CA GLY A 725 21.37 1.45 -29.91
C GLY A 725 21.64 2.05 -28.51
N GLN A 726 21.88 3.36 -28.46
CA GLN A 726 22.14 4.06 -27.19
C GLN A 726 20.90 4.65 -26.55
N LEU A 727 19.83 4.87 -27.31
CA LEU A 727 18.73 5.75 -26.94
C LEU A 727 17.41 5.06 -26.64
N VAL A 728 17.21 3.81 -27.08
CA VAL A 728 15.89 3.15 -27.01
C VAL A 728 16.00 1.83 -26.28
N ARG A 729 15.05 1.58 -25.39
CA ARG A 729 14.87 0.30 -24.69
C ARG A 729 13.53 -0.31 -25.04
N LEU A 730 13.53 -1.56 -25.44
CA LEU A 730 12.35 -2.39 -25.62
C LEU A 730 12.27 -3.39 -24.46
N ASN A 731 11.15 -3.42 -23.74
CA ASN A 731 10.83 -4.45 -22.76
C ASN A 731 9.58 -5.22 -23.20
N MET A 732 9.58 -6.52 -22.96
CA MET A 732 8.47 -7.42 -23.17
C MET A 732 8.24 -8.25 -21.92
N ASN A 733 6.99 -8.29 -21.46
CA ASN A 733 6.56 -9.11 -20.33
C ASN A 733 5.44 -10.03 -20.78
N ILE A 734 5.55 -11.30 -20.48
CA ILE A 734 4.48 -12.29 -20.63
C ILE A 734 4.16 -12.76 -19.21
N GLU A 735 2.98 -12.44 -18.75
CA GLU A 735 2.50 -12.83 -17.42
C GLU A 735 1.41 -13.89 -17.57
N ASN A 736 1.35 -14.78 -16.58
CA ASN A 736 0.39 -15.87 -16.55
C ASN A 736 0.40 -16.73 -17.84
N LEU A 737 1.59 -17.27 -18.17
CA LEU A 737 1.83 -18.12 -19.35
C LEU A 737 0.83 -19.28 -19.47
N LEU A 738 0.37 -19.81 -18.33
CA LEU A 738 -0.60 -20.91 -18.27
C LEU A 738 -2.05 -20.45 -18.44
N ASN A 739 -2.27 -19.14 -18.65
CA ASN A 739 -3.59 -18.53 -18.76
C ASN A 739 -4.56 -18.95 -17.63
N ARG A 740 -4.07 -19.07 -16.41
CA ARG A 740 -4.87 -19.48 -15.25
C ARG A 740 -5.80 -18.38 -14.81
N ARG A 741 -7.02 -18.76 -14.42
CA ARG A 741 -7.94 -17.87 -13.72
C ARG A 741 -7.60 -17.88 -12.24
N TYR A 742 -7.27 -16.73 -11.67
CA TYR A 742 -6.96 -16.59 -10.27
C TYR A 742 -7.34 -15.21 -9.73
N ARG A 743 -7.49 -15.12 -8.41
CA ARG A 743 -7.80 -13.87 -7.70
C ARG A 743 -6.91 -13.75 -6.47
N GLN A 744 -6.44 -12.56 -6.20
CA GLN A 744 -5.75 -12.28 -4.94
C GLN A 744 -6.77 -12.16 -3.81
N HIS A 745 -6.42 -12.60 -2.59
CA HIS A 745 -7.31 -12.60 -1.44
C HIS A 745 -7.90 -11.20 -1.19
N GLY A 746 -9.21 -11.12 -0.97
CA GLY A 746 -9.94 -9.88 -0.73
C GLY A 746 -10.08 -8.94 -1.94
N SER A 747 -9.61 -9.32 -3.14
CA SER A 747 -9.80 -8.53 -4.35
C SER A 747 -11.20 -8.67 -4.91
N GLY A 748 -11.75 -7.55 -5.41
CA GLY A 748 -13.07 -7.49 -6.06
C GLY A 748 -13.06 -7.92 -7.52
N ILE A 749 -11.87 -8.06 -8.11
CA ILE A 749 -11.66 -8.51 -9.51
C ILE A 749 -10.73 -9.71 -9.55
N SER A 750 -10.87 -10.52 -10.58
CA SER A 750 -9.89 -11.56 -10.91
C SER A 750 -8.62 -10.91 -11.47
N SER A 751 -7.49 -11.57 -11.34
CA SER A 751 -6.25 -11.13 -11.99
C SER A 751 -6.29 -11.42 -13.49
N PRO A 752 -5.47 -10.73 -14.31
CA PRO A 752 -5.42 -10.96 -15.74
C PRO A 752 -5.14 -12.44 -16.10
N GLY A 753 -5.75 -12.93 -17.16
CA GLY A 753 -5.34 -14.16 -17.82
C GLY A 753 -3.96 -14.01 -18.47
N PHE A 754 -3.70 -14.69 -19.56
CA PHE A 754 -2.47 -14.46 -20.34
C PHE A 754 -2.36 -12.98 -20.73
N ASN A 755 -1.25 -12.35 -20.36
CA ASN A 755 -1.02 -10.93 -20.58
C ASN A 755 0.36 -10.69 -21.21
N LEU A 756 0.36 -10.15 -22.42
CA LEU A 756 1.55 -9.63 -23.08
C LEU A 756 1.59 -8.11 -22.90
N THR A 757 2.63 -7.63 -22.27
CA THR A 757 2.92 -6.19 -22.16
C THR A 757 4.20 -5.88 -22.93
N THR A 758 4.14 -4.88 -23.81
CA THR A 758 5.30 -4.33 -24.51
C THR A 758 5.50 -2.87 -24.13
N SER A 759 6.74 -2.46 -23.98
CA SER A 759 7.09 -1.08 -23.64
C SER A 759 8.33 -0.64 -24.41
N LEU A 760 8.20 0.48 -25.11
CA LEU A 760 9.27 1.16 -25.81
C LEU A 760 9.56 2.47 -25.07
N SER A 761 10.77 2.65 -24.58
CA SER A 761 11.15 3.85 -23.84
C SER A 761 12.48 4.42 -24.32
N THR A 762 12.63 5.74 -24.19
CA THR A 762 13.93 6.37 -24.37
C THR A 762 14.82 6.07 -23.16
N SER A 763 16.10 5.88 -23.39
CA SER A 763 17.12 5.53 -22.39
C SER A 763 18.32 6.46 -22.58
N PHE A 764 18.42 7.47 -21.74
CA PHE A 764 19.53 8.44 -21.75
C PHE A 764 20.34 8.34 -20.47
#